data_074f6ebcbd0319e05bf486d9ddbede8a
#
_entry.id   074f6ebcbd0319e05bf486d9ddbede8a
#
_cell.length_a   1.000
_cell.length_b   1.000
_cell.length_c   1.000
_cell.angle_alpha   90.00
_cell.angle_beta   90.00
_cell.angle_gamma   90.00
#
_symmetry.space_group_name_H-M   'P 1'
#
loop_
_entity.id
_entity.type
_entity.pdbx_description
1 polymer ?
#
loop_
_entity_poly.entity_id
_entity_poly.type
_entity_poly.pdbx_seq_one_letter_code
_entity_poly.pdbx_strand_id
1 'polypeptide(L)'
;MASPATSRTSNDSSELWKNALAYGGIFLAVVVFFADALFGGKNFMSGGDNLAFYSFIPYLEEAKNAGEFPLWMPYIFSGMPSLASFLAAGDRSWDMLGQLLFAIPRILGDATGNDTWRLAMWYTIYGWGVYTLMRVKGHDRLIGVFSSLAAVFSTFVIVWIMIGHSTKPVSMATLPWILLALERLRERFTLANLFLLILPLVVLVTATHPQMMFYIGCATALYMVTELVARAISKQGWLDVVKAGGGLAIAGVIALGTHADMFLATREYTPESTRGSAPLVQSQTQQVDQTGGNDYEYATNWSFSPEETLTFLIPNYYGFGNLGVTAPGSKKEQRDNLYWGQMPFTDAANYMGIGVLLLAIIGAWNYRRDPFVIFLIVTGVFSLLLSFGKNAPLLYDIFYHGVPAFNKFRAPSMALCLLQFAVPVLAGYGLASLVSWHGASSTENKQRVKVLAIASAAAIAFVLFMSTGETSYTTKVSNAIDEKVDGQTRSNPQYISYRNDRAELTFSEMSSDARTSALVLAAFALLVILVVRGTVSPQIAMSVFILLLVVDLWRVDKRPYEPQKGTPEKNVFESRGDLVNFITTNVKGARIADLTRMPTPNWWAYHFVEHVHGYSSAKLRIYQDMFDVAAPGPGREPMPGNSAIYNPFLWDMLNVKYIIVDQPLYQNVAPVFQSSDGQTLVYENRSMLPRAWFVDTLRVEANPRTVLNHLRDGDFNARTTAFVAEPLSVQPGVDSTATVRVEPRASNQAMKIATTSTTSRLLVASEVYYDEWHAYVDGTEAPMVKVNNLLRGVVVPAGSHTVEFRFESPSFAQGRTISIASNLAAALIGLAGLGMWLKRRKEHAAA
;
A
#
# COMPACT_ATOMS: atom_id res chain seq x y z
N MET A 1 40.55 -19.63 -5.02
CA MET A 1 41.87 -18.93 -5.01
C MET A 1 41.73 -17.76 -4.08
N ALA A 2 42.46 -17.77 -3.00
CA ALA A 2 42.49 -16.69 -2.03
C ALA A 2 43.21 -15.48 -2.62
N SER A 3 42.54 -14.30 -2.59
CA SER A 3 43.16 -13.03 -2.99
C SER A 3 44.07 -12.55 -1.86
N PRO A 4 45.29 -12.04 -2.15
CA PRO A 4 46.20 -11.56 -1.12
C PRO A 4 45.72 -10.25 -0.53
N ALA A 5 45.78 -10.16 0.79
CA ALA A 5 45.59 -8.93 1.57
C ALA A 5 46.69 -7.93 1.20
N THR A 6 46.37 -6.95 0.36
CA THR A 6 47.25 -5.82 0.08
C THR A 6 47.06 -4.76 1.15
N SER A 7 48.22 -4.31 1.67
CA SER A 7 48.44 -3.24 2.65
C SER A 7 47.61 -1.97 2.38
N ARG A 8 46.70 -1.64 3.30
CA ARG A 8 45.95 -0.37 3.35
C ARG A 8 46.72 0.65 4.17
N THR A 9 47.52 1.46 3.56
CA THR A 9 47.92 2.76 4.14
C THR A 9 48.24 3.73 3.00
N SER A 10 47.59 4.88 2.95
CA SER A 10 47.74 6.07 2.11
C SER A 10 46.74 6.40 1.01
N ASN A 11 45.73 5.55 0.72
CA ASN A 11 44.72 5.89 -0.29
C ASN A 11 43.31 6.10 0.30
N ASP A 12 43.17 6.14 1.63
CA ASP A 12 41.82 6.03 2.29
C ASP A 12 40.96 7.28 2.07
N SER A 13 41.54 8.48 2.07
CA SER A 13 40.79 9.74 1.93
C SER A 13 40.24 9.94 0.50
N SER A 14 41.01 9.55 -0.53
CA SER A 14 40.57 9.68 -1.92
C SER A 14 39.46 8.70 -2.26
N GLU A 15 39.50 7.52 -1.68
CA GLU A 15 38.45 6.47 -1.83
C GLU A 15 37.17 6.87 -1.12
N LEU A 16 37.26 7.41 0.10
CA LEU A 16 36.11 7.95 0.84
C LEU A 16 35.42 9.10 0.09
N TRP A 17 36.19 10.04 -0.44
CA TRP A 17 35.68 11.17 -1.20
C TRP A 17 34.96 10.75 -2.47
N LYS A 18 35.53 9.81 -3.24
CA LYS A 18 34.91 9.29 -4.46
C LYS A 18 33.58 8.52 -4.18
N ASN A 19 33.49 7.79 -3.07
CA ASN A 19 32.24 7.17 -2.65
C ASN A 19 31.21 8.23 -2.19
N ALA A 20 31.64 9.25 -1.46
CA ALA A 20 30.79 10.37 -1.07
C ALA A 20 30.19 11.09 -2.29
N LEU A 21 31.01 11.31 -3.34
CA LEU A 21 30.51 11.85 -4.61
C LEU A 21 29.44 10.94 -5.27
N ALA A 22 29.62 9.62 -5.23
CA ALA A 22 28.63 8.69 -5.78
C ALA A 22 27.31 8.74 -4.99
N TYR A 23 27.37 8.73 -3.66
CA TYR A 23 26.17 8.88 -2.81
C TYR A 23 25.50 10.24 -3.04
N GLY A 24 26.29 11.33 -3.12
CA GLY A 24 25.80 12.66 -3.42
C GLY A 24 25.19 12.77 -4.81
N GLY A 25 25.76 12.12 -5.82
CA GLY A 25 25.24 12.07 -7.19
C GLY A 25 23.89 11.34 -7.29
N ILE A 26 23.72 10.22 -6.56
CA ILE A 26 22.44 9.49 -6.48
C ILE A 26 21.38 10.37 -5.82
N PHE A 27 21.69 10.99 -4.67
CA PHE A 27 20.80 11.95 -4.00
C PHE A 27 20.43 13.11 -4.93
N LEU A 28 21.41 13.71 -5.59
CA LEU A 28 21.18 14.83 -6.51
C LEU A 28 20.29 14.43 -7.68
N ALA A 29 20.44 13.23 -8.24
CA ALA A 29 19.58 12.73 -9.31
C ALA A 29 18.11 12.63 -8.85
N VAL A 30 17.85 12.12 -7.64
CA VAL A 30 16.51 12.08 -7.04
C VAL A 30 15.96 13.49 -6.82
N VAL A 31 16.75 14.39 -6.25
CA VAL A 31 16.35 15.78 -6.01
C VAL A 31 16.04 16.51 -7.33
N VAL A 32 16.88 16.35 -8.36
CA VAL A 32 16.64 16.97 -9.68
C VAL A 32 15.38 16.40 -10.34
N PHE A 33 15.15 15.10 -10.24
CA PHE A 33 13.94 14.50 -10.78
C PHE A 33 12.68 15.07 -10.14
N PHE A 34 12.67 15.24 -8.82
CA PHE A 34 11.52 15.78 -8.08
C PHE A 34 11.59 17.31 -7.86
N ALA A 35 12.52 18.03 -8.49
CA ALA A 35 12.81 19.45 -8.18
C ALA A 35 11.57 20.35 -8.23
N ASP A 36 10.69 20.14 -9.19
CA ASP A 36 9.45 20.91 -9.35
C ASP A 36 8.50 20.70 -8.13
N ALA A 37 8.40 19.47 -7.62
CA ALA A 37 7.64 19.18 -6.41
C ALA A 37 8.37 19.64 -5.14
N LEU A 38 9.70 19.48 -5.06
CA LEU A 38 10.47 19.79 -3.85
C LEU A 38 10.65 21.29 -3.62
N PHE A 39 10.82 22.09 -4.69
CA PHE A 39 11.15 23.52 -4.63
C PHE A 39 10.09 24.42 -5.27
N GLY A 40 9.19 23.86 -6.08
CA GLY A 40 8.19 24.62 -6.84
C GLY A 40 6.90 24.91 -6.08
N GLY A 41 6.82 24.63 -4.77
CA GLY A 41 5.57 24.78 -3.98
C GLY A 41 4.45 23.86 -4.44
N LYS A 42 4.81 22.71 -5.00
CA LYS A 42 3.88 21.69 -5.47
C LYS A 42 4.07 20.41 -4.67
N ASN A 43 3.05 19.56 -4.63
CA ASN A 43 3.11 18.24 -4.04
C ASN A 43 2.23 17.25 -4.82
N PHE A 44 2.37 15.96 -4.51
CA PHE A 44 1.54 14.92 -5.12
C PHE A 44 0.24 14.76 -4.35
N MET A 45 -0.81 15.41 -4.82
CA MET A 45 -2.18 15.25 -4.32
C MET A 45 -2.88 14.17 -5.15
N SER A 46 -2.48 12.92 -4.96
CA SER A 46 -3.17 11.81 -5.63
C SER A 46 -4.48 11.50 -4.91
N GLY A 47 -5.54 11.17 -5.67
CA GLY A 47 -6.80 10.68 -5.12
C GLY A 47 -6.75 9.28 -4.50
N GLY A 48 -5.55 8.77 -4.20
CA GLY A 48 -5.33 7.45 -3.66
C GLY A 48 -5.33 7.38 -2.13
N ASP A 49 -4.69 6.34 -1.61
CA ASP A 49 -4.66 6.01 -0.18
C ASP A 49 -4.10 7.15 0.70
N ASN A 50 -3.20 7.98 0.16
CA ASN A 50 -2.65 9.12 0.90
C ASN A 50 -3.72 10.16 1.26
N LEU A 51 -4.62 10.53 0.35
CA LEU A 51 -5.69 11.49 0.67
C LEU A 51 -6.67 10.91 1.69
N ALA A 52 -6.97 9.61 1.61
CA ALA A 52 -7.78 8.94 2.62
C ALA A 52 -7.13 9.00 4.01
N PHE A 53 -5.81 8.87 4.09
CA PHE A 53 -5.07 9.02 5.35
C PHE A 53 -5.07 10.47 5.86
N TYR A 54 -4.93 11.46 4.99
CA TYR A 54 -5.03 12.89 5.37
C TYR A 54 -6.34 13.22 6.08
N SER A 55 -7.41 12.51 5.77
CA SER A 55 -8.71 12.67 6.45
C SER A 55 -8.63 12.42 7.97
N PHE A 56 -7.63 11.68 8.43
CA PHE A 56 -7.47 11.30 9.84
C PHE A 56 -6.43 12.14 10.60
N ILE A 57 -5.71 13.04 9.94
CA ILE A 57 -4.66 13.85 10.59
C ILE A 57 -5.21 14.66 11.77
N PRO A 58 -6.33 15.41 11.64
CA PRO A 58 -6.87 16.16 12.80
C PRO A 58 -7.25 15.25 13.97
N TYR A 59 -7.82 14.07 13.70
CA TYR A 59 -8.14 13.08 14.74
C TYR A 59 -6.89 12.58 15.47
N LEU A 60 -5.79 12.30 14.74
CA LEU A 60 -4.53 11.86 15.34
C LEU A 60 -3.89 12.96 16.19
N GLU A 61 -4.00 14.21 15.75
CA GLU A 61 -3.52 15.38 16.49
C GLU A 61 -4.34 15.62 17.76
N GLU A 62 -5.67 15.52 17.67
CA GLU A 62 -6.56 15.62 18.84
C GLU A 62 -6.21 14.55 19.88
N ALA A 63 -6.11 13.28 19.48
CA ALA A 63 -5.75 12.18 20.35
C ALA A 63 -4.38 12.41 21.03
N LYS A 64 -3.39 12.86 20.26
CA LYS A 64 -2.06 13.20 20.78
C LYS A 64 -2.12 14.32 21.82
N ASN A 65 -2.88 15.39 21.55
CA ASN A 65 -3.04 16.53 22.45
C ASN A 65 -3.79 16.14 23.74
N ALA A 66 -4.74 15.19 23.64
CA ALA A 66 -5.43 14.62 24.78
C ALA A 66 -4.58 13.60 25.58
N GLY A 67 -3.38 13.24 25.07
CA GLY A 67 -2.55 12.19 25.68
C GLY A 67 -3.12 10.77 25.51
N GLU A 68 -4.06 10.58 24.59
CA GLU A 68 -4.69 9.29 24.28
C GLU A 68 -4.06 8.64 23.07
N PHE A 69 -3.95 7.32 23.09
CA PHE A 69 -3.57 6.57 21.89
C PHE A 69 -4.84 6.21 21.09
N PRO A 70 -4.91 6.54 19.79
CA PRO A 70 -6.16 6.45 19.01
C PRO A 70 -6.50 5.00 18.63
N LEU A 71 -7.22 4.27 19.50
CA LEU A 71 -7.61 2.87 19.24
C LEU A 71 -8.96 2.75 18.54
N TRP A 72 -9.86 3.73 18.69
CA TRP A 72 -11.20 3.73 18.10
C TRP A 72 -11.44 4.96 17.22
N MET A 73 -11.84 4.77 15.98
CA MET A 73 -12.18 5.80 14.99
C MET A 73 -13.71 5.96 14.91
N PRO A 74 -14.31 7.04 15.44
CA PRO A 74 -15.76 7.22 15.44
C PRO A 74 -16.31 7.80 14.13
N TYR A 75 -15.48 8.41 13.29
CA TYR A 75 -15.90 9.27 12.18
C TYR A 75 -16.28 8.54 10.91
N ILE A 76 -16.09 7.23 10.82
CA ILE A 76 -16.47 6.39 9.67
C ILE A 76 -17.22 5.15 10.16
N PHE A 77 -18.16 4.65 9.35
CA PHE A 77 -18.93 3.43 9.62
C PHE A 77 -19.60 3.39 11.00
N SER A 78 -20.00 4.54 11.52
CA SER A 78 -20.52 4.67 12.89
C SER A 78 -19.55 4.21 14.00
N GLY A 79 -18.26 4.08 13.66
CA GLY A 79 -17.16 3.68 14.53
C GLY A 79 -16.54 2.34 14.19
N MET A 80 -15.19 2.28 14.24
CA MET A 80 -14.41 1.05 14.04
C MET A 80 -13.02 1.14 14.70
N PRO A 81 -12.36 0.00 14.98
CA PRO A 81 -10.97 0.04 15.46
C PRO A 81 -10.04 0.75 14.46
N SER A 82 -9.19 1.66 14.94
CA SER A 82 -8.28 2.41 14.06
C SER A 82 -6.93 1.72 13.85
N LEU A 83 -6.19 1.44 14.94
CA LEU A 83 -4.88 0.76 14.86
C LEU A 83 -5.00 -0.66 14.30
N ALA A 84 -5.91 -1.45 14.83
CA ALA A 84 -6.07 -2.86 14.49
C ALA A 84 -6.47 -3.09 13.02
N SER A 85 -7.12 -2.12 12.38
CA SER A 85 -7.50 -2.14 10.97
C SER A 85 -6.46 -1.53 10.02
N PHE A 86 -5.29 -1.10 10.52
CA PHE A 86 -4.30 -0.30 9.80
C PHE A 86 -4.83 1.03 9.23
N LEU A 87 -5.93 1.55 9.77
CA LEU A 87 -6.56 2.76 9.28
C LEU A 87 -5.76 4.00 9.67
N ALA A 88 -5.42 4.10 10.96
CA ALA A 88 -4.64 5.19 11.52
C ALA A 88 -3.85 4.70 12.73
N ALA A 89 -2.54 4.93 12.73
CA ALA A 89 -1.66 4.65 13.84
C ALA A 89 -1.28 5.97 14.53
N GLY A 90 -1.44 6.02 15.86
CA GLY A 90 -1.02 7.16 16.67
C GLY A 90 0.50 7.28 16.80
N ASP A 91 0.93 8.27 17.58
CA ASP A 91 2.35 8.46 17.91
C ASP A 91 2.84 7.35 18.85
N ARG A 92 3.52 6.36 18.28
CA ARG A 92 4.09 5.22 19.00
C ARG A 92 5.44 5.61 19.64
N SER A 93 5.39 6.48 20.65
CA SER A 93 6.59 7.02 21.33
C SER A 93 7.46 5.93 22.00
N TRP A 94 6.92 4.74 22.27
CA TRP A 94 7.66 3.57 22.80
C TRP A 94 8.48 2.83 21.73
N ASP A 95 8.21 3.05 20.44
CA ASP A 95 8.99 2.49 19.33
C ASP A 95 10.20 3.39 19.01
N MET A 96 11.13 3.46 19.97
CA MET A 96 12.27 4.39 19.88
C MET A 96 13.15 4.11 18.65
N LEU A 97 13.34 2.87 18.27
CA LEU A 97 14.18 2.52 17.12
C LEU A 97 13.51 2.91 15.80
N GLY A 98 12.21 2.63 15.66
CA GLY A 98 11.42 3.09 14.52
C GLY A 98 11.43 4.61 14.40
N GLN A 99 11.18 5.33 15.51
CA GLN A 99 11.22 6.79 15.55
C GLN A 99 12.60 7.34 15.09
N LEU A 100 13.70 6.73 15.54
CA LEU A 100 15.06 7.14 15.16
C LEU A 100 15.33 6.89 13.67
N LEU A 101 14.95 5.74 13.13
CA LEU A 101 15.20 5.36 11.73
C LEU A 101 14.39 6.22 10.74
N PHE A 102 13.21 6.68 11.15
CA PHE A 102 12.38 7.57 10.36
C PHE A 102 12.62 9.08 10.63
N ALA A 103 13.51 9.42 11.58
CA ALA A 103 13.71 10.81 12.01
C ALA A 103 14.12 11.72 10.86
N ILE A 104 15.14 11.37 10.07
CA ILE A 104 15.65 12.22 8.99
C ILE A 104 14.58 12.47 7.91
N PRO A 105 13.95 11.46 7.31
CA PRO A 105 12.86 11.68 6.36
C PRO A 105 11.72 12.52 6.92
N ARG A 106 11.35 12.31 8.19
CA ARG A 106 10.29 13.07 8.87
C ARG A 106 10.68 14.53 9.03
N ILE A 107 11.85 14.81 9.62
CA ILE A 107 12.35 16.18 9.85
C ILE A 107 12.39 16.97 8.53
N LEU A 108 12.82 16.35 7.44
CA LEU A 108 12.85 17.00 6.12
C LEU A 108 11.44 17.33 5.62
N GLY A 109 10.50 16.41 5.74
CA GLY A 109 9.09 16.64 5.39
C GLY A 109 8.47 17.76 6.23
N ASP A 110 8.63 17.68 7.54
CA ASP A 110 8.04 18.63 8.50
C ASP A 110 8.66 20.03 8.37
N ALA A 111 9.99 20.13 8.24
CA ALA A 111 10.69 21.39 8.09
C ALA A 111 10.39 22.13 6.77
N THR A 112 10.02 21.39 5.73
CA THR A 112 9.68 21.94 4.41
C THR A 112 8.17 22.07 4.18
N GLY A 113 7.35 21.47 5.04
CA GLY A 113 5.90 21.35 4.82
C GLY A 113 5.54 20.57 3.55
N ASN A 114 6.43 19.66 3.10
CA ASN A 114 6.27 18.94 1.84
C ASN A 114 6.65 17.45 1.99
N ASP A 115 5.65 16.60 1.99
CA ASP A 115 5.80 15.13 2.12
C ASP A 115 6.62 14.50 1.00
N THR A 116 6.78 15.17 -0.15
CA THR A 116 7.64 14.68 -1.23
C THR A 116 9.08 14.51 -0.77
N TRP A 117 9.60 15.37 0.12
CA TRP A 117 10.93 15.23 0.70
C TRP A 117 11.10 13.93 1.48
N ARG A 118 10.09 13.55 2.24
CA ARG A 118 10.08 12.29 3.02
C ARG A 118 10.26 11.08 2.11
N LEU A 119 9.53 11.02 1.01
CA LEU A 119 9.60 9.90 0.06
C LEU A 119 10.86 9.97 -0.83
N ALA A 120 11.29 11.14 -1.27
CA ALA A 120 12.54 11.32 -2.01
C ALA A 120 13.75 10.79 -1.21
N MET A 121 13.76 10.97 0.12
CA MET A 121 14.78 10.36 0.97
C MET A 121 14.75 8.84 0.96
N TRP A 122 13.56 8.21 0.94
CA TRP A 122 13.46 6.74 0.86
C TRP A 122 13.93 6.20 -0.49
N TYR A 123 13.63 6.87 -1.60
CA TYR A 123 14.22 6.55 -2.90
C TYR A 123 15.75 6.68 -2.90
N THR A 124 16.27 7.72 -2.23
CA THR A 124 17.70 7.91 -2.07
C THR A 124 18.34 6.77 -1.24
N ILE A 125 17.73 6.39 -0.11
CA ILE A 125 18.18 5.28 0.75
C ILE A 125 18.15 3.95 -0.03
N TYR A 126 17.15 3.74 -0.88
CA TYR A 126 17.09 2.60 -1.78
C TYR A 126 18.27 2.59 -2.75
N GLY A 127 18.51 3.69 -3.43
CA GLY A 127 19.63 3.85 -4.35
C GLY A 127 21.00 3.66 -3.67
N TRP A 128 21.16 4.22 -2.48
CA TRP A 128 22.37 4.03 -1.68
C TRP A 128 22.58 2.56 -1.30
N GLY A 129 21.51 1.84 -0.99
CA GLY A 129 21.55 0.40 -0.70
C GLY A 129 22.03 -0.40 -1.91
N VAL A 130 21.45 -0.16 -3.09
CA VAL A 130 21.86 -0.83 -4.35
C VAL A 130 23.31 -0.50 -4.69
N TYR A 131 23.71 0.77 -4.62
CA TYR A 131 25.10 1.18 -4.82
C TYR A 131 26.07 0.43 -3.89
N THR A 132 25.77 0.42 -2.59
CA THR A 132 26.60 -0.25 -1.59
C THR A 132 26.67 -1.75 -1.84
N LEU A 133 25.57 -2.38 -2.21
CA LEU A 133 25.52 -3.80 -2.57
C LEU A 133 26.44 -4.11 -3.74
N MET A 134 26.40 -3.31 -4.81
CA MET A 134 27.29 -3.46 -5.96
C MET A 134 28.76 -3.26 -5.59
N ARG A 135 29.06 -2.31 -4.70
CA ARG A 135 30.43 -2.09 -4.19
C ARG A 135 30.94 -3.25 -3.35
N VAL A 136 30.09 -3.83 -2.50
CA VAL A 136 30.45 -5.02 -1.69
C VAL A 136 30.66 -6.24 -2.56
N LYS A 137 29.90 -6.38 -3.65
CA LYS A 137 30.12 -7.43 -4.68
C LYS A 137 31.36 -7.19 -5.56
N GLY A 138 32.14 -6.14 -5.30
CA GLY A 138 33.43 -5.88 -5.95
C GLY A 138 33.37 -5.11 -7.26
N HIS A 139 32.20 -4.56 -7.61
CA HIS A 139 32.02 -3.80 -8.85
C HIS A 139 32.52 -2.35 -8.71
N ASP A 140 32.88 -1.72 -9.85
CA ASP A 140 33.30 -0.33 -9.94
C ASP A 140 32.19 0.65 -9.50
N ARG A 141 32.56 1.85 -9.11
CA ARG A 141 31.63 2.91 -8.66
C ARG A 141 30.61 3.30 -9.70
N LEU A 142 31.04 3.49 -10.95
CA LEU A 142 30.12 3.89 -12.02
C LEU A 142 29.10 2.78 -12.33
N ILE A 143 29.51 1.50 -12.23
CA ILE A 143 28.60 0.36 -12.29
C ILE A 143 27.57 0.41 -11.15
N GLY A 144 28.04 0.70 -9.91
CA GLY A 144 27.15 0.86 -8.76
C GLY A 144 26.18 2.01 -8.94
N VAL A 145 26.63 3.16 -9.45
CA VAL A 145 25.77 4.32 -9.73
C VAL A 145 24.73 3.98 -10.82
N PHE A 146 25.15 3.33 -11.90
CA PHE A 146 24.23 2.90 -12.96
C PHE A 146 23.12 1.98 -12.42
N SER A 147 23.49 0.90 -11.71
CA SER A 147 22.51 -0.02 -11.11
C SER A 147 21.59 0.68 -10.12
N SER A 148 22.12 1.59 -9.34
CA SER A 148 21.35 2.38 -8.39
C SER A 148 20.30 3.27 -9.07
N LEU A 149 20.71 4.05 -10.07
CA LEU A 149 19.79 4.90 -10.81
C LEU A 149 18.76 4.10 -11.61
N ALA A 150 19.17 2.96 -12.20
CA ALA A 150 18.26 2.06 -12.89
C ALA A 150 17.20 1.47 -11.95
N ALA A 151 17.56 1.14 -10.71
CA ALA A 151 16.64 0.62 -9.71
C ALA A 151 15.69 1.70 -9.18
N VAL A 152 16.20 2.90 -8.88
CA VAL A 152 15.43 4.02 -8.36
C VAL A 152 14.41 4.52 -9.38
N PHE A 153 14.84 4.72 -10.63
CA PHE A 153 14.02 5.26 -11.72
C PHE A 153 13.38 4.16 -12.56
N SER A 154 13.31 2.93 -12.08
CA SER A 154 12.44 1.93 -12.66
C SER A 154 10.99 2.41 -12.56
N THR A 155 10.30 2.53 -13.69
CA THR A 155 9.01 3.25 -13.78
C THR A 155 7.97 2.73 -12.79
N PHE A 156 7.88 1.42 -12.61
CA PHE A 156 6.97 0.82 -11.63
C PHE A 156 7.27 1.24 -10.17
N VAL A 157 8.53 1.49 -9.85
CA VAL A 157 8.97 1.89 -8.50
C VAL A 157 8.76 3.38 -8.28
N ILE A 158 9.21 4.21 -9.23
CA ILE A 158 9.17 5.67 -9.07
C ILE A 158 7.75 6.24 -9.09
N VAL A 159 6.85 5.60 -9.80
CA VAL A 159 5.45 6.02 -9.94
C VAL A 159 4.66 5.89 -8.62
N TRP A 160 5.10 5.06 -7.67
CA TRP A 160 4.36 4.87 -6.41
C TRP A 160 4.08 6.17 -5.65
N ILE A 161 5.01 7.12 -5.66
CA ILE A 161 4.78 8.45 -5.06
C ILE A 161 3.64 9.21 -5.76
N MET A 162 3.56 9.07 -7.08
CA MET A 162 2.62 9.83 -7.91
C MET A 162 1.18 9.32 -7.74
N ILE A 163 1.01 8.04 -7.37
CA ILE A 163 -0.28 7.40 -7.15
C ILE A 163 -0.65 7.24 -5.66
N GLY A 164 0.12 7.87 -4.77
CA GLY A 164 -0.21 7.93 -3.35
C GLY A 164 0.17 6.69 -2.53
N HIS A 165 1.11 5.87 -2.99
CA HIS A 165 1.59 4.70 -2.27
C HIS A 165 2.88 4.99 -1.50
N SER A 166 2.78 5.60 -0.33
CA SER A 166 3.94 6.01 0.49
C SER A 166 4.68 4.85 1.16
N THR A 167 4.00 3.75 1.49
CA THR A 167 4.58 2.62 2.23
C THR A 167 5.44 1.69 1.38
N LYS A 168 5.15 1.58 0.08
CA LYS A 168 5.88 0.71 -0.85
C LYS A 168 7.32 1.14 -1.08
N PRO A 169 7.65 2.43 -1.35
CA PRO A 169 9.02 2.90 -1.46
C PRO A 169 9.85 2.65 -0.20
N VAL A 170 9.26 2.86 0.97
CA VAL A 170 9.90 2.58 2.27
C VAL A 170 10.25 1.10 2.38
N SER A 171 9.29 0.22 2.12
CA SER A 171 9.51 -1.23 2.17
C SER A 171 10.60 -1.66 1.19
N MET A 172 10.53 -1.19 -0.06
CA MET A 172 11.48 -1.56 -1.10
C MET A 172 12.90 -1.10 -0.80
N ALA A 173 13.04 0.06 -0.16
CA ALA A 173 14.34 0.59 0.27
C ALA A 173 15.09 -0.37 1.19
N THR A 174 14.41 -1.27 1.90
CA THR A 174 15.05 -2.18 2.86
C THR A 174 15.76 -3.36 2.23
N LEU A 175 15.31 -3.84 1.06
CA LEU A 175 15.80 -5.09 0.44
C LEU A 175 17.32 -5.11 0.24
N PRO A 176 17.98 -4.11 -0.39
CA PRO A 176 19.41 -4.13 -0.57
C PRO A 176 20.18 -4.10 0.75
N TRP A 177 19.66 -3.43 1.78
CA TRP A 177 20.29 -3.36 3.11
C TRP A 177 20.14 -4.67 3.88
N ILE A 178 19.03 -5.40 3.75
CA ILE A 178 18.86 -6.74 4.30
C ILE A 178 19.88 -7.70 3.69
N LEU A 179 20.02 -7.69 2.37
CA LEU A 179 21.01 -8.53 1.67
C LEU A 179 22.44 -8.20 2.10
N LEU A 180 22.77 -6.91 2.21
CA LEU A 180 24.08 -6.45 2.71
C LEU A 180 24.36 -6.91 4.14
N ALA A 181 23.39 -6.78 5.01
CA ALA A 181 23.53 -7.19 6.41
C ALA A 181 23.69 -8.70 6.54
N LEU A 182 22.98 -9.49 5.74
CA LEU A 182 23.13 -10.94 5.67
C LEU A 182 24.51 -11.37 5.16
N GLU A 183 25.04 -10.72 4.12
CA GLU A 183 26.40 -10.96 3.64
C GLU A 183 27.43 -10.72 4.77
N ARG A 184 27.30 -9.61 5.47
CA ARG A 184 28.18 -9.26 6.60
C ARG A 184 28.06 -10.25 7.77
N LEU A 185 26.82 -10.68 8.06
CA LEU A 185 26.55 -11.62 9.14
C LEU A 185 27.10 -13.01 8.81
N ARG A 186 27.03 -13.41 7.53
CA ARG A 186 27.59 -14.66 7.01
C ARG A 186 29.12 -14.64 7.07
N GLU A 187 29.76 -13.55 6.63
CA GLU A 187 31.21 -13.39 6.72
C GLU A 187 31.69 -13.47 8.18
N ARG A 188 30.96 -12.82 9.08
CA ARG A 188 31.34 -12.76 10.49
C ARG A 188 30.10 -12.59 11.38
N PHE A 189 29.73 -13.64 12.08
CA PHE A 189 28.62 -13.57 13.04
C PHE A 189 29.06 -12.78 14.28
N THR A 190 28.59 -11.52 14.40
CA THR A 190 28.85 -10.63 15.53
C THR A 190 27.56 -9.91 15.92
N LEU A 191 27.48 -9.42 17.17
CA LEU A 191 26.33 -8.61 17.61
C LEU A 191 26.19 -7.31 16.80
N ALA A 192 27.29 -6.72 16.36
CA ALA A 192 27.25 -5.54 15.50
C ALA A 192 26.61 -5.84 14.15
N ASN A 193 26.96 -6.95 13.49
CA ASN A 193 26.37 -7.36 12.23
C ASN A 193 24.91 -7.82 12.40
N LEU A 194 24.56 -8.44 13.54
CA LEU A 194 23.18 -8.76 13.88
C LEU A 194 22.34 -7.48 14.04
N PHE A 195 22.89 -6.47 14.73
CA PHE A 195 22.22 -5.18 14.86
C PHE A 195 22.02 -4.49 13.51
N LEU A 196 23.03 -4.53 12.62
CA LEU A 196 22.91 -4.01 11.26
C LEU A 196 21.81 -4.71 10.45
N LEU A 197 21.47 -5.98 10.75
CA LEU A 197 20.35 -6.68 10.14
C LEU A 197 19.01 -6.29 10.78
N ILE A 198 18.98 -6.04 12.09
CA ILE A 198 17.76 -5.58 12.77
C ILE A 198 17.27 -4.25 12.19
N LEU A 199 18.16 -3.32 11.88
CA LEU A 199 17.78 -1.98 11.40
C LEU A 199 16.86 -1.99 10.16
N PRO A 200 17.25 -2.58 9.02
CA PRO A 200 16.38 -2.61 7.83
C PRO A 200 15.12 -3.46 8.04
N LEU A 201 15.15 -4.49 8.90
CA LEU A 201 13.96 -5.25 9.23
C LEU A 201 12.97 -4.44 10.07
N VAL A 202 13.44 -3.61 11.01
CA VAL A 202 12.56 -2.67 11.74
C VAL A 202 11.95 -1.66 10.78
N VAL A 203 12.72 -1.09 9.84
CA VAL A 203 12.16 -0.19 8.81
C VAL A 203 11.08 -0.90 7.99
N LEU A 204 11.33 -2.15 7.58
CA LEU A 204 10.38 -2.94 6.81
C LEU A 204 9.06 -3.16 7.56
N VAL A 205 9.14 -3.46 8.86
CA VAL A 205 7.97 -3.65 9.72
C VAL A 205 7.25 -2.32 9.96
N THR A 206 7.99 -1.24 10.23
CA THR A 206 7.45 0.12 10.43
C THR A 206 6.75 0.67 9.18
N ALA A 207 7.13 0.22 7.98
CA ALA A 207 6.45 0.58 6.74
C ALA A 207 4.99 0.08 6.69
N THR A 208 4.59 -0.85 7.53
CA THR A 208 3.21 -1.36 7.70
C THR A 208 2.54 -1.84 6.42
N HIS A 209 3.30 -2.44 5.50
CA HIS A 209 2.77 -3.01 4.26
C HIS A 209 2.98 -4.54 4.22
N PRO A 210 2.05 -5.36 4.76
CA PRO A 210 2.25 -6.82 4.93
C PRO A 210 2.62 -7.56 3.63
N GLN A 211 2.01 -7.18 2.50
CA GLN A 211 2.29 -7.83 1.22
C GLN A 211 3.70 -7.52 0.71
N MET A 212 4.22 -6.30 0.89
CA MET A 212 5.61 -5.97 0.56
C MET A 212 6.59 -6.69 1.51
N MET A 213 6.27 -6.79 2.80
CA MET A 213 7.05 -7.58 3.76
C MET A 213 7.16 -9.04 3.33
N PHE A 214 6.06 -9.62 2.86
CA PHE A 214 6.01 -10.99 2.35
C PHE A 214 6.92 -11.15 1.13
N TYR A 215 6.85 -10.29 0.12
CA TYR A 215 7.69 -10.39 -1.08
C TYR A 215 9.18 -10.21 -0.76
N ILE A 216 9.53 -9.24 0.08
CA ILE A 216 10.92 -9.05 0.52
C ILE A 216 11.39 -10.25 1.34
N GLY A 217 10.51 -10.83 2.17
CA GLY A 217 10.76 -12.09 2.88
C GLY A 217 11.04 -13.24 1.93
N CYS A 218 10.24 -13.40 0.85
CA CYS A 218 10.48 -14.39 -0.20
C CYS A 218 11.84 -14.19 -0.90
N ALA A 219 12.18 -12.95 -1.28
CA ALA A 219 13.49 -12.65 -1.87
C ALA A 219 14.65 -12.99 -0.91
N THR A 220 14.48 -12.67 0.37
CA THR A 220 15.48 -12.99 1.42
C THR A 220 15.62 -14.51 1.59
N ALA A 221 14.53 -15.26 1.59
CA ALA A 221 14.53 -16.71 1.64
C ALA A 221 15.18 -17.33 0.40
N LEU A 222 14.83 -16.84 -0.80
CA LEU A 222 15.44 -17.28 -2.06
C LEU A 222 16.96 -17.04 -2.07
N TYR A 223 17.41 -15.89 -1.52
CA TYR A 223 18.85 -15.62 -1.33
C TYR A 223 19.52 -16.67 -0.46
N MET A 224 18.95 -16.96 0.72
CA MET A 224 19.49 -17.95 1.64
C MET A 224 19.51 -19.36 1.05
N VAL A 225 18.43 -19.76 0.37
CA VAL A 225 18.32 -21.07 -0.30
C VAL A 225 19.35 -21.18 -1.43
N THR A 226 19.51 -20.17 -2.26
CA THR A 226 20.45 -20.16 -3.38
C THR A 226 21.89 -20.29 -2.88
N GLU A 227 22.25 -19.56 -1.83
CA GLU A 227 23.58 -19.68 -1.19
C GLU A 227 23.81 -21.08 -0.60
N LEU A 228 22.80 -21.65 0.07
CA LEU A 228 22.89 -22.98 0.64
C LEU A 228 23.10 -24.05 -0.45
N VAL A 229 22.31 -23.99 -1.53
CA VAL A 229 22.42 -24.91 -2.68
C VAL A 229 23.77 -24.75 -3.37
N ALA A 230 24.24 -23.53 -3.60
CA ALA A 230 25.55 -23.28 -4.21
C ALA A 230 26.70 -23.87 -3.37
N ARG A 231 26.62 -23.76 -2.03
CA ARG A 231 27.59 -24.37 -1.10
C ARG A 231 27.54 -25.88 -1.12
N ALA A 232 26.32 -26.45 -1.16
CA ALA A 232 26.15 -27.90 -1.26
C ALA A 232 26.76 -28.47 -2.55
N ILE A 233 26.51 -27.81 -3.69
CA ILE A 233 27.06 -28.21 -5.00
C ILE A 233 28.59 -28.07 -5.03
N SER A 234 29.14 -26.98 -4.51
CA SER A 234 30.57 -26.72 -4.47
C SER A 234 31.32 -27.45 -3.35
N LYS A 235 30.60 -28.26 -2.54
CA LYS A 235 31.13 -29.00 -1.39
C LYS A 235 31.85 -28.10 -0.38
N GLN A 236 31.41 -26.84 -0.26
CA GLN A 236 31.90 -25.89 0.76
C GLN A 236 31.09 -26.03 2.03
N GLY A 237 31.67 -25.58 3.14
CA GLY A 237 30.94 -25.53 4.42
C GLY A 237 29.72 -24.61 4.35
N TRP A 238 28.58 -25.07 4.86
CA TRP A 238 27.30 -24.39 4.87
C TRP A 238 26.93 -23.77 6.22
N LEU A 239 27.79 -23.96 7.23
CA LEU A 239 27.50 -23.51 8.60
C LEU A 239 27.37 -22.00 8.75
N ASP A 240 28.10 -21.23 7.95
CA ASP A 240 28.00 -19.77 7.92
C ASP A 240 26.64 -19.30 7.42
N VAL A 241 26.08 -19.97 6.41
CA VAL A 241 24.74 -19.67 5.88
C VAL A 241 23.68 -19.99 6.93
N VAL A 242 23.76 -21.16 7.59
CA VAL A 242 22.81 -21.54 8.65
C VAL A 242 22.88 -20.61 9.86
N LYS A 243 24.11 -20.21 10.27
CA LYS A 243 24.27 -19.20 11.34
C LYS A 243 23.64 -17.85 10.93
N ALA A 244 23.83 -17.41 9.69
CA ALA A 244 23.20 -16.19 9.19
C ALA A 244 21.66 -16.32 9.16
N GLY A 245 21.14 -17.51 8.80
CA GLY A 245 19.70 -17.81 8.87
C GLY A 245 19.16 -17.77 10.31
N GLY A 246 19.91 -18.32 11.27
CA GLY A 246 19.58 -18.18 12.70
C GLY A 246 19.58 -16.72 13.17
N GLY A 247 20.57 -15.93 12.70
CA GLY A 247 20.63 -14.49 12.94
C GLY A 247 19.45 -13.75 12.32
N LEU A 248 19.04 -14.12 11.11
CA LEU A 248 17.85 -13.56 10.44
C LEU A 248 16.58 -13.86 11.25
N ALA A 249 16.43 -15.08 11.77
CA ALA A 249 15.29 -15.44 12.60
C ALA A 249 15.24 -14.60 13.88
N ILE A 250 16.38 -14.45 14.58
CA ILE A 250 16.49 -13.62 15.79
C ILE A 250 16.16 -12.15 15.45
N ALA A 251 16.78 -11.60 14.42
CA ALA A 251 16.55 -10.22 13.99
C ALA A 251 15.10 -9.99 13.56
N GLY A 252 14.49 -10.98 12.88
CA GLY A 252 13.09 -10.95 12.46
C GLY A 252 12.13 -10.95 13.66
N VAL A 253 12.36 -11.81 14.66
CA VAL A 253 11.55 -11.82 15.89
C VAL A 253 11.65 -10.48 16.64
N ILE A 254 12.84 -9.90 16.76
CA ILE A 254 13.03 -8.59 17.39
C ILE A 254 12.30 -7.50 16.58
N ALA A 255 12.48 -7.49 15.25
CA ALA A 255 11.85 -6.49 14.39
C ALA A 255 10.30 -6.59 14.42
N LEU A 256 9.73 -7.79 14.33
CA LEU A 256 8.30 -8.01 14.49
C LEU A 256 7.83 -7.62 15.89
N GLY A 257 8.63 -7.91 16.91
CA GLY A 257 8.37 -7.54 18.29
C GLY A 257 8.27 -6.03 18.50
N THR A 258 9.02 -5.19 17.76
CA THR A 258 8.89 -3.72 17.87
C THR A 258 7.51 -3.20 17.46
N HIS A 259 6.71 -4.00 16.75
CA HIS A 259 5.35 -3.69 16.31
C HIS A 259 4.32 -4.71 16.83
N ALA A 260 4.62 -5.39 17.93
CA ALA A 260 3.71 -6.38 18.51
C ALA A 260 2.36 -5.78 18.94
N ASP A 261 2.33 -4.51 19.35
CA ASP A 261 1.12 -3.75 19.66
C ASP A 261 0.13 -3.71 18.48
N MET A 262 0.64 -3.46 17.29
CA MET A 262 -0.17 -3.47 16.07
C MET A 262 -0.53 -4.89 15.63
N PHE A 263 0.44 -5.81 15.59
CA PHE A 263 0.20 -7.17 15.12
C PHE A 263 -0.74 -7.98 16.02
N LEU A 264 -0.66 -7.84 17.33
CA LEU A 264 -1.56 -8.54 18.23
C LEU A 264 -2.98 -7.96 18.14
N ALA A 265 -3.13 -6.63 18.11
CA ALA A 265 -4.43 -6.00 17.89
C ALA A 265 -5.04 -6.38 16.52
N THR A 266 -4.24 -6.40 15.44
CA THR A 266 -4.71 -6.82 14.11
C THR A 266 -5.08 -8.30 14.07
N ARG A 267 -4.33 -9.17 14.76
CA ARG A 267 -4.65 -10.60 14.87
C ARG A 267 -6.00 -10.81 15.53
N GLU A 268 -6.31 -10.08 16.59
CA GLU A 268 -7.60 -10.11 17.28
C GLU A 268 -8.73 -9.56 16.40
N TYR A 269 -8.49 -8.43 15.74
CA TYR A 269 -9.45 -7.79 14.85
C TYR A 269 -9.77 -8.59 13.58
N THR A 270 -8.80 -9.33 13.04
CA THR A 270 -8.94 -9.97 11.72
C THR A 270 -10.18 -10.86 11.60
N PRO A 271 -10.54 -11.73 12.59
CA PRO A 271 -11.76 -12.54 12.52
C PRO A 271 -13.05 -11.72 12.48
N GLU A 272 -13.06 -10.52 13.04
CA GLU A 272 -14.21 -9.61 13.07
C GLU A 272 -14.31 -8.73 11.83
N SER A 273 -13.32 -8.82 10.94
CA SER A 273 -13.22 -7.98 9.75
C SER A 273 -13.65 -8.72 8.48
N THR A 274 -13.90 -7.94 7.41
CA THR A 274 -14.12 -8.47 6.06
C THR A 274 -12.93 -9.28 5.50
N ARG A 275 -11.76 -9.22 6.15
CA ARG A 275 -10.56 -9.99 5.76
C ARG A 275 -10.44 -11.34 6.44
N GLY A 276 -11.20 -11.60 7.50
CA GLY A 276 -11.09 -12.82 8.30
C GLY A 276 -12.36 -13.61 8.44
N SER A 277 -13.53 -13.06 8.09
CA SER A 277 -14.82 -13.74 8.21
C SER A 277 -15.60 -13.75 6.90
N ALA A 278 -16.37 -14.84 6.69
CA ALA A 278 -17.22 -15.00 5.52
C ALA A 278 -18.43 -14.06 5.57
N PRO A 279 -18.92 -13.54 4.42
CA PRO A 279 -20.13 -12.74 4.33
C PRO A 279 -21.38 -13.59 4.59
N LEU A 280 -22.43 -12.99 5.17
CA LEU A 280 -23.74 -13.61 5.33
C LEU A 280 -24.47 -13.82 4.00
N VAL A 281 -24.17 -13.01 3.00
CA VAL A 281 -24.72 -13.10 1.65
C VAL A 281 -23.58 -13.25 0.67
N GLN A 282 -23.63 -14.34 -0.11
CA GLN A 282 -22.68 -14.59 -1.19
C GLN A 282 -23.22 -14.07 -2.52
N SER A 283 -22.40 -13.46 -3.34
CA SER A 283 -22.75 -13.20 -4.73
C SER A 283 -22.84 -14.56 -5.47
N GLN A 284 -23.73 -14.69 -6.44
CA GLN A 284 -23.91 -15.93 -7.21
C GLN A 284 -22.63 -16.36 -7.96
N THR A 285 -21.66 -15.50 -8.07
CA THR A 285 -20.38 -15.70 -8.78
C THR A 285 -19.21 -16.01 -7.83
N GLN A 286 -19.38 -15.92 -6.50
CA GLN A 286 -18.29 -16.06 -5.55
C GLN A 286 -18.33 -17.39 -4.80
N GLN A 287 -17.37 -18.28 -5.07
CA GLN A 287 -17.02 -19.36 -4.15
C GLN A 287 -16.13 -18.76 -3.04
N VAL A 288 -16.74 -18.37 -1.93
CA VAL A 288 -15.98 -17.86 -0.77
C VAL A 288 -15.39 -19.04 -0.03
N ASP A 289 -14.07 -19.03 0.14
CA ASP A 289 -13.37 -19.92 1.04
C ASP A 289 -13.89 -19.72 2.49
N GLN A 290 -14.28 -20.79 3.16
CA GLN A 290 -14.81 -20.75 4.53
C GLN A 290 -13.81 -20.22 5.56
N THR A 291 -12.52 -20.07 5.16
CA THR A 291 -11.43 -19.58 6.03
C THR A 291 -11.35 -18.05 6.10
N GLY A 292 -12.23 -17.32 5.39
CA GLY A 292 -12.13 -15.87 5.24
C GLY A 292 -10.92 -15.47 4.39
N GLY A 293 -10.99 -14.34 3.73
CA GLY A 293 -9.96 -13.85 2.81
C GLY A 293 -10.61 -13.16 1.63
N ASN A 294 -9.82 -12.73 0.67
CA ASN A 294 -10.35 -12.26 -0.61
C ASN A 294 -10.79 -13.48 -1.42
N ASP A 295 -11.93 -13.38 -2.12
CA ASP A 295 -12.22 -14.35 -3.15
C ASP A 295 -11.14 -14.31 -4.25
N TYR A 296 -11.03 -15.41 -5.00
CA TYR A 296 -9.95 -15.58 -5.97
C TYR A 296 -10.01 -14.53 -7.08
N GLU A 297 -11.20 -14.16 -7.55
CA GLU A 297 -11.37 -13.18 -8.61
C GLU A 297 -10.93 -11.79 -8.14
N TYR A 298 -11.38 -11.36 -6.97
CA TYR A 298 -10.96 -10.09 -6.38
C TYR A 298 -9.46 -10.06 -6.07
N ALA A 299 -8.90 -11.15 -5.52
CA ALA A 299 -7.48 -11.27 -5.24
C ALA A 299 -6.63 -11.14 -6.51
N THR A 300 -7.14 -11.63 -7.65
CA THR A 300 -6.42 -11.70 -8.93
C THR A 300 -6.80 -10.61 -9.95
N ASN A 301 -7.65 -9.65 -9.60
CA ASN A 301 -8.08 -8.58 -10.52
C ASN A 301 -6.92 -7.79 -11.12
N TRP A 302 -5.83 -7.56 -10.37
CA TRP A 302 -4.62 -6.91 -10.87
C TRP A 302 -3.54 -7.94 -11.22
N SER A 303 -3.90 -9.03 -11.90
CA SER A 303 -2.94 -9.98 -12.48
C SER A 303 -2.26 -9.38 -13.70
N PHE A 304 -0.95 -9.55 -13.79
CA PHE A 304 -0.18 -9.16 -14.97
C PHE A 304 -0.39 -10.20 -16.07
N SER A 305 -0.54 -9.81 -17.33
CA SER A 305 -0.65 -10.80 -18.38
C SER A 305 0.72 -11.12 -18.99
N PRO A 306 0.92 -12.33 -19.52
CA PRO A 306 2.17 -12.64 -20.25
C PRO A 306 2.46 -11.66 -21.40
N GLU A 307 1.44 -11.19 -22.12
CA GLU A 307 1.60 -10.20 -23.19
C GLU A 307 1.97 -8.81 -22.64
N GLU A 308 1.56 -8.44 -21.42
CA GLU A 308 1.97 -7.20 -20.78
C GLU A 308 3.48 -7.11 -20.52
N THR A 309 4.23 -8.23 -20.59
CA THR A 309 5.70 -8.20 -20.56
C THR A 309 6.29 -7.37 -21.70
N LEU A 310 5.55 -7.15 -22.80
CA LEU A 310 5.95 -6.24 -23.88
C LEU A 310 6.09 -4.79 -23.41
N THR A 311 5.45 -4.41 -22.30
CA THR A 311 5.67 -3.09 -21.68
C THR A 311 7.10 -2.93 -21.15
N PHE A 312 7.84 -3.99 -20.91
CA PHE A 312 9.27 -3.93 -20.58
C PHE A 312 10.10 -3.41 -21.75
N LEU A 313 9.62 -3.56 -22.98
CA LEU A 313 10.30 -3.14 -24.22
C LEU A 313 9.72 -1.83 -24.77
N ILE A 314 8.38 -1.71 -24.75
CA ILE A 314 7.62 -0.59 -25.32
C ILE A 314 6.69 -0.07 -24.23
N PRO A 315 7.01 1.04 -23.56
CA PRO A 315 6.26 1.52 -22.39
C PRO A 315 4.74 1.65 -22.63
N ASN A 316 4.34 2.18 -23.77
CA ASN A 316 2.93 2.37 -24.13
C ASN A 316 2.29 1.15 -24.83
N TYR A 317 2.85 -0.05 -24.76
CA TYR A 317 2.25 -1.20 -25.45
C TYR A 317 0.80 -1.46 -25.01
N TYR A 318 0.51 -1.33 -23.72
CA TYR A 318 -0.84 -1.43 -23.17
C TYR A 318 -1.49 -0.07 -22.82
N GLY A 319 -0.83 1.04 -23.20
CA GLY A 319 -1.23 2.38 -22.82
C GLY A 319 -0.85 2.74 -21.37
N PHE A 320 -0.98 4.01 -21.05
CA PHE A 320 -0.84 4.52 -19.69
C PHE A 320 -2.21 4.87 -19.11
N GLY A 321 -2.37 4.73 -17.79
CA GLY A 321 -3.62 5.03 -17.11
C GLY A 321 -3.95 6.53 -17.05
N ASN A 322 -2.95 7.39 -17.00
CA ASN A 322 -3.14 8.84 -16.97
C ASN A 322 -2.00 9.52 -17.76
N LEU A 323 -2.25 9.75 -19.04
CA LEU A 323 -1.28 10.30 -19.98
C LEU A 323 -1.80 11.61 -20.54
N GLY A 324 -0.92 12.63 -20.60
CA GLY A 324 -1.18 13.83 -21.38
C GLY A 324 -1.11 13.51 -22.88
N VAL A 325 -2.23 13.60 -23.56
CA VAL A 325 -2.36 13.33 -24.99
C VAL A 325 -2.96 14.52 -25.72
N THR A 326 -2.55 14.70 -26.97
CA THR A 326 -3.13 15.70 -27.86
C THR A 326 -3.96 14.97 -28.90
N ALA A 327 -5.28 15.10 -28.81
CA ALA A 327 -6.19 14.48 -29.77
C ALA A 327 -5.91 14.98 -31.19
N PRO A 328 -6.09 14.14 -32.23
CA PRO A 328 -5.92 14.53 -33.63
C PRO A 328 -6.69 15.78 -33.94
N GLY A 329 -6.02 16.82 -34.49
CA GLY A 329 -6.63 18.10 -34.82
C GLY A 329 -6.81 19.09 -33.65
N SER A 330 -6.48 18.71 -32.41
CA SER A 330 -6.49 19.60 -31.24
C SER A 330 -5.11 20.22 -31.01
N LYS A 331 -5.07 21.42 -30.47
CA LYS A 331 -3.83 22.05 -29.95
C LYS A 331 -3.75 21.97 -28.41
N LYS A 332 -4.79 21.40 -27.79
CA LYS A 332 -4.91 21.32 -26.33
C LYS A 332 -4.58 19.90 -25.88
N GLU A 333 -3.59 19.79 -25.03
CA GLU A 333 -3.30 18.55 -24.33
C GLU A 333 -4.45 18.22 -23.36
N GLN A 334 -4.94 17.00 -23.43
CA GLN A 334 -5.91 16.44 -22.48
C GLN A 334 -5.29 15.25 -21.81
N ARG A 335 -5.68 14.99 -20.57
CA ARG A 335 -5.31 13.75 -19.91
C ARG A 335 -6.37 12.69 -20.15
N ASP A 336 -5.93 11.52 -20.59
CA ASP A 336 -6.81 10.39 -20.86
C ASP A 336 -6.18 9.09 -20.33
N ASN A 337 -7.05 8.13 -20.00
CA ASN A 337 -6.65 6.78 -19.63
C ASN A 337 -6.61 5.93 -20.90
N LEU A 338 -5.41 5.66 -21.40
CA LEU A 338 -5.20 4.84 -22.59
C LEU A 338 -4.97 3.36 -22.29
N TYR A 339 -4.94 2.96 -21.00
CA TYR A 339 -4.76 1.57 -20.64
C TYR A 339 -5.94 0.70 -21.11
N TRP A 340 -5.62 -0.33 -21.90
CA TRP A 340 -6.61 -1.22 -22.46
C TRP A 340 -6.46 -2.69 -22.01
N GLY A 341 -5.49 -2.98 -21.14
CA GLY A 341 -5.30 -4.30 -20.55
C GLY A 341 -6.44 -4.72 -19.62
N GLN A 342 -6.29 -5.90 -19.05
CA GLN A 342 -7.33 -6.56 -18.26
C GLN A 342 -7.43 -6.05 -16.80
N MET A 343 -6.39 -5.41 -16.26
CA MET A 343 -6.45 -4.85 -14.91
C MET A 343 -7.53 -3.75 -14.87
N PRO A 344 -8.23 -3.57 -13.75
CA PRO A 344 -9.24 -2.52 -13.64
C PRO A 344 -8.70 -1.14 -13.97
N PHE A 345 -7.49 -0.84 -13.56
CA PHE A 345 -6.71 0.35 -13.90
C PHE A 345 -5.22 0.11 -13.62
N THR A 346 -4.37 0.88 -14.29
CA THR A 346 -2.96 1.05 -13.96
C THR A 346 -2.51 2.44 -14.35
N ASP A 347 -1.64 3.05 -13.56
CA ASP A 347 -1.17 4.42 -13.82
C ASP A 347 0.18 4.47 -14.53
N ALA A 348 0.87 3.33 -14.65
CA ALA A 348 2.16 3.26 -15.32
C ALA A 348 2.48 1.89 -15.88
N ALA A 349 3.32 1.89 -16.93
CA ALA A 349 3.94 0.69 -17.48
C ALA A 349 4.98 0.09 -16.53
N ASN A 350 5.24 -1.20 -16.66
CA ASN A 350 6.32 -1.88 -15.96
C ASN A 350 7.67 -1.72 -16.69
N TYR A 351 8.01 -0.51 -17.11
CA TYR A 351 9.22 -0.24 -17.88
C TYR A 351 10.46 -0.12 -16.98
N MET A 352 11.57 -0.71 -17.39
CA MET A 352 12.84 -0.73 -16.66
C MET A 352 14.01 -0.16 -17.46
N GLY A 353 13.74 0.33 -18.67
CA GLY A 353 14.74 0.72 -19.65
C GLY A 353 15.18 -0.45 -20.56
N ILE A 354 14.97 -0.31 -21.86
CA ILE A 354 15.31 -1.39 -22.81
C ILE A 354 16.82 -1.66 -22.86
N GLY A 355 17.64 -0.61 -22.64
CA GLY A 355 19.09 -0.75 -22.54
C GLY A 355 19.52 -1.48 -21.25
N VAL A 356 18.77 -1.31 -20.16
CA VAL A 356 19.00 -2.03 -18.89
C VAL A 356 18.71 -3.51 -19.07
N LEU A 357 17.64 -3.87 -19.79
CA LEU A 357 17.34 -5.27 -20.13
C LEU A 357 18.43 -5.93 -20.95
N LEU A 358 18.96 -5.24 -21.97
CA LEU A 358 20.09 -5.74 -22.75
C LEU A 358 21.29 -6.06 -21.87
N LEU A 359 21.66 -5.13 -21.01
CA LEU A 359 22.79 -5.32 -20.08
C LEU A 359 22.50 -6.40 -19.04
N ALA A 360 21.27 -6.51 -18.54
CA ALA A 360 20.87 -7.56 -17.61
C ALA A 360 21.00 -8.97 -18.23
N ILE A 361 20.59 -9.13 -19.48
CA ILE A 361 20.78 -10.40 -20.23
C ILE A 361 22.27 -10.74 -20.37
N ILE A 362 23.11 -9.76 -20.71
CA ILE A 362 24.57 -9.93 -20.78
C ILE A 362 25.13 -10.37 -19.42
N GLY A 363 24.73 -9.70 -18.34
CA GLY A 363 25.16 -10.00 -16.98
C GLY A 363 24.73 -11.40 -16.53
N ALA A 364 23.45 -11.72 -16.73
CA ALA A 364 22.88 -13.01 -16.40
C ALA A 364 23.61 -14.16 -17.16
N TRP A 365 23.91 -13.97 -18.45
CA TRP A 365 24.61 -14.98 -19.26
C TRP A 365 26.07 -15.16 -18.83
N ASN A 366 26.81 -14.06 -18.67
CA ASN A 366 28.24 -14.11 -18.39
C ASN A 366 28.53 -14.61 -16.96
N TYR A 367 27.70 -14.24 -15.99
CA TYR A 367 27.85 -14.60 -14.57
C TYR A 367 26.87 -15.70 -14.13
N ARG A 368 26.28 -16.50 -15.05
CA ARG A 368 25.27 -17.53 -14.76
C ARG A 368 25.69 -18.62 -13.76
N ARG A 369 26.97 -18.66 -13.35
CA ARG A 369 27.52 -19.57 -12.34
C ARG A 369 27.74 -18.89 -10.99
N ASP A 370 27.62 -17.58 -10.93
CA ASP A 370 27.72 -16.81 -9.69
C ASP A 370 26.43 -17.04 -8.85
N PRO A 371 26.53 -17.50 -7.61
CA PRO A 371 25.35 -17.76 -6.79
C PRO A 371 24.44 -16.54 -6.61
N PHE A 372 25.01 -15.34 -6.49
CA PHE A 372 24.23 -14.13 -6.36
C PHE A 372 23.48 -13.78 -7.66
N VAL A 373 24.10 -14.00 -8.82
CA VAL A 373 23.43 -13.84 -10.12
C VAL A 373 22.32 -14.88 -10.31
N ILE A 374 22.54 -16.12 -9.90
CA ILE A 374 21.51 -17.16 -9.88
C ILE A 374 20.34 -16.72 -9.00
N PHE A 375 20.60 -16.21 -7.78
CA PHE A 375 19.58 -15.66 -6.90
C PHE A 375 18.76 -14.56 -7.59
N LEU A 376 19.41 -13.61 -8.28
CA LEU A 376 18.70 -12.53 -8.99
C LEU A 376 17.81 -13.06 -10.12
N ILE A 377 18.32 -14.01 -10.90
CA ILE A 377 17.55 -14.66 -11.98
C ILE A 377 16.34 -15.41 -11.40
N VAL A 378 16.55 -16.23 -10.37
CA VAL A 378 15.47 -16.99 -9.72
C VAL A 378 14.43 -16.05 -9.12
N THR A 379 14.87 -14.96 -8.45
CA THR A 379 13.98 -13.95 -7.88
C THR A 379 13.17 -13.24 -8.98
N GLY A 380 13.79 -12.88 -10.09
CA GLY A 380 13.10 -12.26 -11.22
C GLY A 380 12.05 -13.18 -11.85
N VAL A 381 12.39 -14.45 -12.07
CA VAL A 381 11.46 -15.46 -12.60
C VAL A 381 10.33 -15.74 -11.62
N PHE A 382 10.64 -15.91 -10.33
CA PHE A 382 9.63 -16.07 -9.27
C PHE A 382 8.65 -14.91 -9.25
N SER A 383 9.16 -13.69 -9.24
CA SER A 383 8.41 -12.44 -9.28
C SER A 383 7.45 -12.37 -10.47
N LEU A 384 7.97 -12.68 -11.66
CA LEU A 384 7.20 -12.65 -12.90
C LEU A 384 6.08 -13.71 -12.89
N LEU A 385 6.40 -14.96 -12.55
CA LEU A 385 5.42 -16.04 -12.50
C LEU A 385 4.33 -15.76 -11.45
N LEU A 386 4.69 -15.24 -10.28
CA LEU A 386 3.72 -14.90 -9.25
C LEU A 386 2.81 -13.73 -9.68
N SER A 387 3.36 -12.77 -10.43
CA SER A 387 2.62 -11.60 -10.91
C SER A 387 1.53 -11.93 -11.94
N PHE A 388 1.67 -13.05 -12.65
CA PHE A 388 0.68 -13.48 -13.64
C PHE A 388 -0.67 -13.85 -13.03
N GLY A 389 -0.72 -14.19 -11.73
CA GLY A 389 -1.98 -14.48 -11.05
C GLY A 389 -2.86 -15.44 -11.84
N LYS A 390 -4.12 -15.06 -12.11
CA LYS A 390 -5.06 -15.89 -12.88
C LYS A 390 -4.65 -16.16 -14.34
N ASN A 391 -3.75 -15.40 -14.92
CA ASN A 391 -3.35 -15.55 -16.33
C ASN A 391 -2.33 -16.67 -16.58
N ALA A 392 -1.57 -17.05 -15.52
CA ALA A 392 -0.74 -18.25 -15.49
C ALA A 392 -0.69 -18.76 -14.04
N PRO A 393 -1.74 -19.44 -13.57
CA PRO A 393 -2.05 -19.59 -12.16
C PRO A 393 -1.14 -20.57 -11.41
N LEU A 394 -0.33 -21.37 -12.12
CA LEU A 394 0.44 -22.47 -11.54
C LEU A 394 1.18 -22.11 -10.24
N LEU A 395 1.94 -21.03 -10.23
CA LEU A 395 2.67 -20.59 -9.03
C LEU A 395 1.74 -19.85 -8.06
N TYR A 396 0.85 -19.01 -8.58
CA TYR A 396 -0.06 -18.22 -7.76
C TYR A 396 -1.00 -19.09 -6.94
N ASP A 397 -1.56 -20.15 -7.53
CA ASP A 397 -2.48 -21.08 -6.87
C ASP A 397 -1.80 -21.84 -5.72
N ILE A 398 -0.53 -22.24 -5.90
CA ILE A 398 0.24 -22.85 -4.81
C ILE A 398 0.33 -21.91 -3.61
N PHE A 399 0.53 -20.62 -3.85
CA PHE A 399 0.59 -19.62 -2.79
C PHE A 399 -0.80 -19.30 -2.22
N TYR A 400 -1.79 -19.11 -3.06
CA TYR A 400 -3.14 -18.75 -2.65
C TYR A 400 -3.79 -19.82 -1.76
N HIS A 401 -3.64 -21.09 -2.11
CA HIS A 401 -4.22 -22.21 -1.37
C HIS A 401 -3.29 -22.81 -0.31
N GLY A 402 -1.97 -22.73 -0.50
CA GLY A 402 -0.99 -23.44 0.33
C GLY A 402 -0.24 -22.58 1.34
N VAL A 403 -0.13 -21.25 1.13
CA VAL A 403 0.62 -20.38 2.04
C VAL A 403 -0.33 -19.65 2.99
N PRO A 404 -0.17 -19.82 4.31
CA PRO A 404 -1.03 -19.19 5.29
C PRO A 404 -1.15 -17.68 5.09
N ALA A 405 -2.36 -17.16 5.12
CA ALA A 405 -2.72 -15.75 4.96
C ALA A 405 -2.37 -15.11 3.60
N PHE A 406 -1.86 -15.86 2.62
CA PHE A 406 -1.59 -15.29 1.29
C PHE A 406 -2.89 -14.90 0.56
N ASN A 407 -3.98 -15.63 0.76
CA ASN A 407 -5.32 -15.31 0.25
C ASN A 407 -5.90 -13.97 0.77
N LYS A 408 -5.25 -13.32 1.72
CA LYS A 408 -5.59 -11.97 2.21
C LYS A 408 -4.94 -10.86 1.38
N PHE A 409 -3.99 -11.21 0.49
CA PHE A 409 -3.35 -10.28 -0.42
C PHE A 409 -4.17 -10.13 -1.71
N ARG A 410 -3.91 -9.04 -2.42
CA ARG A 410 -4.48 -8.76 -3.74
C ARG A 410 -3.42 -8.18 -4.67
N ALA A 411 -3.77 -7.99 -5.93
CA ALA A 411 -2.88 -7.39 -6.92
C ALA A 411 -1.56 -8.18 -7.10
N PRO A 412 -1.60 -9.34 -7.76
CA PRO A 412 -0.42 -10.18 -8.02
C PRO A 412 0.71 -9.42 -8.72
N SER A 413 0.38 -8.45 -9.59
CA SER A 413 1.35 -7.57 -10.28
C SER A 413 2.30 -6.83 -9.34
N MET A 414 1.92 -6.64 -8.07
CA MET A 414 2.79 -6.02 -7.06
C MET A 414 4.09 -6.81 -6.84
N ALA A 415 4.08 -8.14 -7.08
CA ALA A 415 5.27 -8.97 -6.98
C ALA A 415 6.40 -8.53 -7.93
N LEU A 416 6.07 -7.82 -9.04
CA LEU A 416 7.05 -7.29 -10.00
C LEU A 416 8.08 -6.35 -9.37
N CYS A 417 7.85 -5.83 -8.17
CA CYS A 417 8.84 -5.04 -7.45
C CYS A 417 10.19 -5.78 -7.27
N LEU A 418 10.16 -7.11 -7.14
CA LEU A 418 11.37 -7.92 -7.03
C LEU A 418 12.10 -8.03 -8.37
N LEU A 419 11.37 -8.11 -9.49
CA LEU A 419 11.95 -8.06 -10.83
C LEU A 419 12.60 -6.70 -11.09
N GLN A 420 11.93 -5.62 -10.64
CA GLN A 420 12.41 -4.23 -10.75
C GLN A 420 13.65 -3.95 -9.88
N PHE A 421 13.95 -4.80 -8.91
CA PHE A 421 15.24 -4.82 -8.20
C PHE A 421 16.29 -5.68 -8.92
N ALA A 422 15.90 -6.90 -9.33
CA ALA A 422 16.84 -7.88 -9.87
C ALA A 422 17.46 -7.45 -11.20
N VAL A 423 16.66 -6.90 -12.13
CA VAL A 423 17.09 -6.51 -13.48
C VAL A 423 18.15 -5.38 -13.45
N PRO A 424 17.97 -4.26 -12.71
CA PRO A 424 19.02 -3.24 -12.57
C PRO A 424 20.34 -3.75 -11.99
N VAL A 425 20.27 -4.67 -11.02
CA VAL A 425 21.47 -5.26 -10.41
C VAL A 425 22.16 -6.18 -11.43
N LEU A 426 21.41 -7.02 -12.16
CA LEU A 426 21.94 -7.84 -13.26
C LEU A 426 22.57 -6.99 -14.37
N ALA A 427 21.99 -5.84 -14.69
CA ALA A 427 22.57 -4.91 -15.68
C ALA A 427 23.93 -4.38 -15.23
N GLY A 428 24.14 -4.17 -13.93
CA GLY A 428 25.46 -3.87 -13.38
C GLY A 428 26.49 -4.98 -13.63
N TYR A 429 26.08 -6.25 -13.48
CA TYR A 429 26.92 -7.39 -13.86
C TYR A 429 27.18 -7.42 -15.39
N GLY A 430 26.21 -6.94 -16.20
CA GLY A 430 26.41 -6.73 -17.63
C GLY A 430 27.50 -5.72 -17.93
N LEU A 431 27.49 -4.57 -17.27
CA LEU A 431 28.55 -3.58 -17.39
C LEU A 431 29.91 -4.12 -16.90
N ALA A 432 29.93 -4.91 -15.83
CA ALA A 432 31.15 -5.59 -15.37
C ALA A 432 31.68 -6.57 -16.42
N SER A 433 30.80 -7.23 -17.16
CA SER A 433 31.19 -8.09 -18.31
C SER A 433 31.91 -7.29 -19.39
N LEU A 434 31.42 -6.07 -19.71
CA LEU A 434 32.07 -5.22 -20.72
C LEU A 434 33.50 -4.81 -20.32
N VAL A 435 33.70 -4.51 -19.03
CA VAL A 435 35.04 -4.22 -18.50
C VAL A 435 35.98 -5.40 -18.69
N SER A 436 35.52 -6.61 -18.35
CA SER A 436 36.33 -7.84 -18.52
C SER A 436 36.59 -8.18 -19.98
N TRP A 437 35.66 -7.90 -20.88
CA TRP A 437 35.78 -8.16 -22.31
C TRP A 437 36.67 -7.16 -23.03
N HIS A 438 36.80 -5.94 -22.57
CA HIS A 438 37.61 -4.90 -23.21
C HIS A 438 39.09 -5.31 -23.36
N GLY A 439 39.63 -6.09 -22.40
CA GLY A 439 40.99 -6.60 -22.43
C GLY A 439 41.14 -8.03 -23.02
N ALA A 440 40.08 -8.63 -23.53
CA ALA A 440 40.10 -10.03 -24.00
C ALA A 440 40.70 -10.17 -25.40
N SER A 441 40.99 -11.43 -25.81
CA SER A 441 41.55 -11.74 -27.11
C SER A 441 40.70 -11.24 -28.28
N SER A 442 41.35 -10.81 -29.36
CA SER A 442 40.66 -10.30 -30.56
C SER A 442 39.69 -11.33 -31.18
N THR A 443 39.99 -12.62 -31.07
CA THR A 443 39.18 -13.71 -31.66
C THR A 443 37.86 -13.90 -30.89
N GLU A 444 37.94 -13.96 -29.54
CA GLU A 444 36.74 -14.05 -28.67
C GLU A 444 35.85 -12.82 -28.81
N ASN A 445 36.46 -11.64 -28.85
CA ASN A 445 35.71 -10.40 -29.00
C ASN A 445 35.03 -10.28 -30.36
N LYS A 446 35.63 -10.78 -31.47
CA LYS A 446 34.95 -10.85 -32.78
C LYS A 446 33.69 -11.69 -32.74
N GLN A 447 33.74 -12.85 -32.07
CA GLN A 447 32.55 -13.69 -31.91
C GLN A 447 31.47 -13.02 -31.03
N ARG A 448 31.87 -12.42 -29.89
CA ARG A 448 30.92 -11.64 -29.00
C ARG A 448 30.27 -10.52 -29.80
N VAL A 449 31.03 -9.72 -30.52
CA VAL A 449 30.51 -8.62 -31.36
C VAL A 449 29.50 -9.16 -32.38
N LYS A 450 29.80 -10.28 -33.05
CA LYS A 450 28.88 -10.87 -34.02
C LYS A 450 27.57 -11.29 -33.38
N VAL A 451 27.63 -11.99 -32.25
CA VAL A 451 26.42 -12.44 -31.51
C VAL A 451 25.60 -11.24 -31.01
N LEU A 452 26.27 -10.27 -30.38
CA LEU A 452 25.60 -9.06 -29.87
C LEU A 452 24.97 -8.23 -31.01
N ALA A 453 25.67 -8.07 -32.13
CA ALA A 453 25.14 -7.34 -33.30
C ALA A 453 23.91 -8.03 -33.89
N ILE A 454 23.94 -9.35 -34.05
CA ILE A 454 22.80 -10.12 -34.58
C ILE A 454 21.63 -10.08 -33.61
N ALA A 455 21.85 -10.33 -32.31
CA ALA A 455 20.81 -10.32 -31.29
C ALA A 455 20.17 -8.93 -31.13
N SER A 456 21.00 -7.88 -31.11
CA SER A 456 20.50 -6.49 -31.02
C SER A 456 19.74 -6.09 -32.28
N ALA A 457 20.25 -6.44 -33.47
CA ALA A 457 19.55 -6.17 -34.73
C ALA A 457 18.18 -6.89 -34.79
N ALA A 458 18.13 -8.15 -34.36
CA ALA A 458 16.88 -8.91 -34.28
C ALA A 458 15.88 -8.26 -33.25
N ALA A 459 16.36 -7.84 -32.08
CA ALA A 459 15.53 -7.17 -31.10
C ALA A 459 15.03 -5.80 -31.60
N ILE A 460 15.89 -5.01 -32.24
CA ILE A 460 15.52 -3.73 -32.86
C ILE A 460 14.47 -3.95 -33.95
N ALA A 461 14.69 -4.93 -34.84
CA ALA A 461 13.76 -5.28 -35.90
C ALA A 461 12.40 -5.73 -35.35
N PHE A 462 12.39 -6.51 -34.25
CA PHE A 462 11.17 -6.92 -33.56
C PHE A 462 10.41 -5.72 -32.99
N VAL A 463 11.08 -4.83 -32.27
CA VAL A 463 10.46 -3.63 -31.71
C VAL A 463 9.91 -2.71 -32.80
N LEU A 464 10.65 -2.52 -33.92
CA LEU A 464 10.18 -1.76 -35.06
C LEU A 464 9.01 -2.43 -35.78
N PHE A 465 9.03 -3.76 -35.92
CA PHE A 465 7.91 -4.52 -36.49
C PHE A 465 6.62 -4.28 -35.72
N MET A 466 6.68 -4.22 -34.38
CA MET A 466 5.51 -3.91 -33.55
C MET A 466 4.90 -2.53 -33.88
N SER A 467 5.70 -1.57 -34.36
CA SER A 467 5.22 -0.23 -34.74
C SER A 467 4.49 -0.16 -36.10
N THR A 468 4.42 -1.27 -36.83
CA THR A 468 3.85 -1.28 -38.20
C THR A 468 2.46 -1.94 -38.28
N GLY A 469 2.03 -2.63 -37.26
CA GLY A 469 0.79 -3.43 -37.26
C GLY A 469 -0.46 -2.66 -36.84
N GLU A 470 -0.73 -1.46 -37.38
CA GLU A 470 -1.80 -0.58 -36.97
C GLU A 470 -3.17 -1.24 -36.90
N THR A 471 -3.64 -1.83 -38.02
CA THR A 471 -4.97 -2.46 -38.08
C THR A 471 -5.11 -3.61 -37.06
N SER A 472 -4.09 -4.44 -36.91
CA SER A 472 -4.13 -5.55 -35.94
C SER A 472 -4.14 -5.05 -34.51
N TYR A 473 -3.35 -4.02 -34.22
CA TYR A 473 -3.25 -3.45 -32.87
C TYR A 473 -4.53 -2.68 -32.50
N THR A 474 -5.05 -1.80 -33.36
CA THR A 474 -6.27 -1.04 -33.13
C THR A 474 -7.48 -1.96 -32.99
N THR A 475 -7.54 -3.07 -33.74
CA THR A 475 -8.58 -4.09 -33.56
C THR A 475 -8.51 -4.73 -32.17
N LYS A 476 -7.31 -5.10 -31.69
CA LYS A 476 -7.13 -5.64 -30.33
C LYS A 476 -7.59 -4.65 -29.25
N VAL A 477 -7.18 -3.38 -29.38
CA VAL A 477 -7.57 -2.31 -28.46
C VAL A 477 -9.09 -2.12 -28.45
N SER A 478 -9.71 -2.05 -29.64
CA SER A 478 -11.15 -1.89 -29.77
C SER A 478 -11.91 -3.06 -29.14
N ASN A 479 -11.49 -4.29 -29.36
CA ASN A 479 -12.11 -5.47 -28.77
C ASN A 479 -12.00 -5.44 -27.24
N ALA A 480 -10.84 -5.11 -26.70
CA ALA A 480 -10.63 -5.03 -25.25
C ALA A 480 -11.45 -3.91 -24.58
N ILE A 481 -11.70 -2.81 -25.29
CA ILE A 481 -12.58 -1.74 -24.81
C ILE A 481 -14.04 -2.20 -24.87
N ASP A 482 -14.44 -2.87 -25.96
CA ASP A 482 -15.80 -3.41 -26.15
C ASP A 482 -16.18 -4.45 -25.11
N GLU A 483 -15.24 -5.28 -24.65
CA GLU A 483 -15.48 -6.28 -23.60
C GLU A 483 -15.92 -5.65 -22.24
N LYS A 484 -15.58 -4.39 -22.02
CA LYS A 484 -15.88 -3.67 -20.76
C LYS A 484 -17.25 -2.97 -20.75
N VAL A 485 -17.99 -2.99 -21.85
CA VAL A 485 -19.29 -2.30 -21.98
C VAL A 485 -20.40 -3.24 -22.45
N ASP A 486 -21.65 -2.89 -22.14
CA ASP A 486 -22.83 -3.65 -22.54
C ASP A 486 -23.13 -3.53 -24.05
N GLY A 487 -23.97 -4.44 -24.57
CA GLY A 487 -24.28 -4.52 -25.99
C GLY A 487 -25.01 -3.30 -26.54
N GLN A 488 -25.79 -2.60 -25.71
CA GLN A 488 -26.50 -1.37 -26.14
C GLN A 488 -25.53 -0.23 -26.33
N THR A 489 -24.58 -0.05 -25.40
CA THR A 489 -23.51 0.93 -25.51
C THR A 489 -22.63 0.69 -26.74
N ARG A 490 -22.30 -0.59 -27.05
CA ARG A 490 -21.50 -0.96 -28.23
C ARG A 490 -22.11 -0.52 -29.55
N SER A 491 -23.43 -0.43 -29.62
CA SER A 491 -24.17 -0.06 -30.82
C SER A 491 -24.37 1.47 -31.00
N ASN A 492 -23.95 2.27 -30.01
CA ASN A 492 -24.09 3.72 -30.04
C ASN A 492 -23.03 4.33 -30.99
N PRO A 493 -23.44 5.12 -32.01
CA PRO A 493 -22.50 5.75 -32.96
C PRO A 493 -21.44 6.67 -32.31
N GLN A 494 -21.80 7.39 -31.23
CA GLN A 494 -20.85 8.23 -30.50
C GLN A 494 -19.79 7.39 -29.77
N TYR A 495 -20.21 6.27 -29.17
CA TYR A 495 -19.28 5.33 -28.55
C TYR A 495 -18.33 4.69 -29.58
N ILE A 496 -18.84 4.29 -30.76
CA ILE A 496 -18.03 3.72 -31.84
C ILE A 496 -16.95 4.73 -32.28
N SER A 497 -17.31 6.00 -32.47
CA SER A 497 -16.33 7.05 -32.81
C SER A 497 -15.27 7.19 -31.69
N TYR A 498 -15.71 7.36 -30.44
CA TYR A 498 -14.82 7.46 -29.29
C TYR A 498 -13.86 6.27 -29.17
N ARG A 499 -14.35 5.03 -29.32
CA ARG A 499 -13.56 3.82 -29.29
C ARG A 499 -12.50 3.79 -30.39
N ASN A 500 -12.86 4.16 -31.62
CA ASN A 500 -11.93 4.17 -32.76
C ASN A 500 -10.86 5.24 -32.58
N ASP A 501 -11.25 6.47 -32.22
CA ASP A 501 -10.32 7.57 -31.96
C ASP A 501 -9.33 7.20 -30.86
N ARG A 502 -9.82 6.52 -29.82
CA ARG A 502 -8.98 6.05 -28.70
C ARG A 502 -8.02 4.95 -29.14
N ALA A 503 -8.46 3.98 -29.98
CA ALA A 503 -7.61 2.92 -30.47
C ALA A 503 -6.49 3.47 -31.38
N GLU A 504 -6.81 4.44 -32.25
CA GLU A 504 -5.83 5.12 -33.13
C GLU A 504 -4.81 5.92 -32.29
N LEU A 505 -5.28 6.67 -31.28
CA LEU A 505 -4.41 7.42 -30.38
C LEU A 505 -3.47 6.47 -29.60
N THR A 506 -4.01 5.36 -29.07
CA THR A 506 -3.21 4.36 -28.35
C THR A 506 -2.15 3.75 -29.25
N PHE A 507 -2.47 3.47 -30.54
CA PHE A 507 -1.49 2.96 -31.50
C PHE A 507 -0.41 4.01 -31.81
N SER A 508 -0.79 5.27 -31.99
CA SER A 508 0.15 6.37 -32.26
C SER A 508 1.19 6.49 -31.13
N GLU A 509 0.74 6.48 -29.88
CA GLU A 509 1.60 6.55 -28.70
C GLU A 509 2.49 5.30 -28.58
N MET A 510 1.94 4.10 -28.77
CA MET A 510 2.69 2.84 -28.77
C MET A 510 3.74 2.82 -29.87
N SER A 511 3.38 3.21 -31.10
CA SER A 511 4.28 3.23 -32.26
C SER A 511 5.43 4.25 -32.09
N SER A 512 5.14 5.41 -31.51
CA SER A 512 6.14 6.41 -31.13
C SER A 512 7.14 5.85 -30.09
N ASP A 513 6.64 5.17 -29.08
CA ASP A 513 7.49 4.52 -28.07
C ASP A 513 8.30 3.37 -28.64
N ALA A 514 7.73 2.55 -29.51
CA ALA A 514 8.46 1.47 -30.18
C ALA A 514 9.65 2.01 -30.95
N ARG A 515 9.46 3.07 -31.73
CA ARG A 515 10.55 3.73 -32.48
C ARG A 515 11.63 4.31 -31.55
N THR A 516 11.21 4.96 -30.46
CA THR A 516 12.14 5.53 -29.50
C THR A 516 12.90 4.43 -28.75
N SER A 517 12.22 3.37 -28.32
CA SER A 517 12.85 2.20 -27.68
C SER A 517 13.85 1.52 -28.63
N ALA A 518 13.54 1.40 -29.93
CA ALA A 518 14.47 0.88 -30.91
C ALA A 518 15.74 1.74 -31.04
N LEU A 519 15.59 3.09 -31.05
CA LEU A 519 16.73 4.02 -31.06
C LEU A 519 17.59 3.93 -29.82
N VAL A 520 16.96 3.87 -28.63
CA VAL A 520 17.68 3.70 -27.35
C VAL A 520 18.42 2.36 -27.33
N LEU A 521 17.76 1.27 -27.75
CA LEU A 521 18.40 -0.05 -27.83
C LEU A 521 19.58 -0.03 -28.80
N ALA A 522 19.44 0.62 -29.94
CA ALA A 522 20.51 0.76 -30.91
C ALA A 522 21.71 1.53 -30.34
N ALA A 523 21.45 2.62 -29.58
CA ALA A 523 22.51 3.39 -28.92
C ALA A 523 23.25 2.57 -27.87
N PHE A 524 22.52 1.83 -27.01
CA PHE A 524 23.11 0.92 -26.03
C PHE A 524 23.92 -0.20 -26.71
N ALA A 525 23.36 -0.86 -27.73
CA ALA A 525 24.00 -1.93 -28.47
C ALA A 525 25.28 -1.45 -29.18
N LEU A 526 25.22 -0.29 -29.82
CA LEU A 526 26.38 0.33 -30.44
C LEU A 526 27.49 0.58 -29.44
N LEU A 527 27.16 1.18 -28.29
CA LEU A 527 28.12 1.48 -27.23
C LEU A 527 28.73 0.18 -26.66
N VAL A 528 27.93 -0.86 -26.43
CA VAL A 528 28.39 -2.21 -26.05
C VAL A 528 29.42 -2.73 -27.07
N ILE A 529 29.10 -2.68 -28.37
CA ILE A 529 29.97 -3.14 -29.44
C ILE A 529 31.28 -2.35 -29.50
N LEU A 530 31.22 -1.03 -29.34
CA LEU A 530 32.41 -0.15 -29.35
C LEU A 530 33.35 -0.47 -28.17
N VAL A 531 32.80 -0.74 -26.97
CA VAL A 531 33.59 -1.15 -25.81
C VAL A 531 34.26 -2.52 -26.05
N VAL A 532 33.50 -3.52 -26.54
CA VAL A 532 34.01 -4.86 -26.80
C VAL A 532 35.07 -4.84 -27.92
N ARG A 533 34.95 -3.92 -28.88
CA ARG A 533 35.99 -3.70 -29.93
C ARG A 533 37.23 -2.97 -29.40
N GLY A 534 37.19 -2.43 -28.19
CA GLY A 534 38.30 -1.66 -27.65
C GLY A 534 38.39 -0.22 -28.18
N THR A 535 37.37 0.25 -28.92
CA THR A 535 37.37 1.60 -29.54
C THR A 535 37.04 2.69 -28.50
N VAL A 536 36.21 2.35 -27.50
CA VAL A 536 35.82 3.25 -26.41
C VAL A 536 36.25 2.64 -25.08
N SER A 537 36.88 3.43 -24.19
CA SER A 537 37.24 2.94 -22.86
C SER A 537 36.02 2.66 -22.01
N PRO A 538 36.07 1.65 -21.12
CA PRO A 538 34.91 1.33 -20.24
C PRO A 538 34.47 2.50 -19.37
N GLN A 539 35.37 3.35 -18.89
CA GLN A 539 35.05 4.50 -18.06
C GLN A 539 34.22 5.55 -18.79
N ILE A 540 34.60 5.89 -20.03
CA ILE A 540 33.82 6.80 -20.88
C ILE A 540 32.45 6.17 -21.19
N ALA A 541 32.44 4.89 -21.58
CA ALA A 541 31.20 4.20 -21.90
C ALA A 541 30.21 4.15 -20.72
N MET A 542 30.68 3.92 -19.49
CA MET A 542 29.82 3.92 -18.31
C MET A 542 29.17 5.28 -18.07
N SER A 543 29.88 6.39 -18.26
CA SER A 543 29.30 7.74 -18.17
C SER A 543 28.21 7.95 -19.23
N VAL A 544 28.44 7.47 -20.45
CA VAL A 544 27.44 7.57 -21.52
C VAL A 544 26.25 6.65 -21.25
N PHE A 545 26.48 5.43 -20.75
CA PHE A 545 25.37 4.54 -20.32
C PHE A 545 24.50 5.16 -19.24
N ILE A 546 25.11 5.83 -18.22
CA ILE A 546 24.37 6.53 -17.18
C ILE A 546 23.53 7.67 -17.78
N LEU A 547 24.08 8.44 -18.72
CA LEU A 547 23.33 9.51 -19.39
C LEU A 547 22.16 8.94 -20.21
N LEU A 548 22.39 7.92 -21.02
CA LEU A 548 21.35 7.26 -21.82
C LEU A 548 20.26 6.66 -20.91
N LEU A 549 20.64 6.04 -19.80
CA LEU A 549 19.73 5.52 -18.79
C LEU A 549 18.78 6.60 -18.24
N VAL A 550 19.37 7.72 -17.78
CA VAL A 550 18.60 8.82 -17.19
C VAL A 550 17.65 9.41 -18.25
N VAL A 551 18.10 9.64 -19.47
CA VAL A 551 17.26 10.16 -20.55
C VAL A 551 16.11 9.20 -20.87
N ASP A 552 16.39 7.90 -20.99
CA ASP A 552 15.38 6.90 -21.33
C ASP A 552 14.32 6.76 -20.22
N LEU A 553 14.72 6.58 -18.97
CA LEU A 553 13.79 6.38 -17.86
C LEU A 553 13.01 7.66 -17.54
N TRP A 554 13.69 8.81 -17.42
CA TRP A 554 13.01 10.05 -17.10
C TRP A 554 11.98 10.47 -18.14
N ARG A 555 12.24 10.19 -19.43
CA ARG A 555 11.26 10.40 -20.51
C ARG A 555 9.94 9.66 -20.23
N VAL A 556 10.02 8.44 -19.72
CA VAL A 556 8.84 7.62 -19.40
C VAL A 556 8.26 8.04 -18.05
N ASP A 557 9.10 8.19 -17.02
CA ASP A 557 8.69 8.47 -15.65
C ASP A 557 8.03 9.86 -15.48
N LYS A 558 8.38 10.81 -16.33
CA LYS A 558 7.77 12.16 -16.31
C LYS A 558 6.36 12.21 -16.89
N ARG A 559 5.89 11.18 -17.56
CA ARG A 559 4.53 11.16 -18.12
C ARG A 559 3.43 11.21 -17.05
N PRO A 560 3.43 10.35 -16.02
CA PRO A 560 2.49 10.44 -14.92
C PRO A 560 2.86 11.50 -13.88
N TYR A 561 3.97 12.24 -14.07
CA TYR A 561 4.49 13.21 -13.12
C TYR A 561 3.70 14.51 -13.14
N GLU A 562 2.80 14.70 -12.19
CA GLU A 562 1.89 15.83 -12.14
C GLU A 562 1.72 16.40 -10.72
N PRO A 563 2.78 17.00 -10.14
CA PRO A 563 2.64 17.64 -8.84
C PRO A 563 1.79 18.92 -8.98
N GLN A 564 0.81 19.05 -8.10
CA GLN A 564 -0.16 20.13 -8.09
C GLN A 564 0.24 21.23 -7.10
N LYS A 565 -0.12 22.49 -7.38
CA LYS A 565 0.08 23.61 -6.45
C LYS A 565 -0.91 23.53 -5.31
N GLY A 566 -0.46 23.97 -4.13
CA GLY A 566 -1.28 23.98 -2.91
C GLY A 566 -1.01 22.77 -2.02
N THR A 567 -1.79 22.64 -0.97
CA THR A 567 -1.74 21.52 -0.03
C THR A 567 -3.02 20.71 -0.09
N PRO A 568 -3.02 19.43 0.32
CA PRO A 568 -4.24 18.64 0.42
C PRO A 568 -5.33 19.33 1.26
N GLU A 569 -4.96 20.02 2.33
CA GLU A 569 -5.85 20.75 3.20
C GLU A 569 -6.64 21.79 2.39
N LYS A 570 -5.95 22.67 1.67
CA LYS A 570 -6.58 23.74 0.88
C LYS A 570 -7.37 23.23 -0.32
N ASN A 571 -6.80 22.29 -1.05
CA ASN A 571 -7.38 21.90 -2.34
C ASN A 571 -8.53 20.90 -2.20
N VAL A 572 -8.52 20.09 -1.13
CA VAL A 572 -9.48 19.01 -0.93
C VAL A 572 -10.36 19.27 0.28
N PHE A 573 -9.77 19.51 1.47
CA PHE A 573 -10.53 19.57 2.73
C PHE A 573 -11.16 20.92 3.00
N GLU A 574 -10.61 22.04 2.54
CA GLU A 574 -11.26 23.35 2.62
C GLU A 574 -12.28 23.57 1.48
N SER A 575 -12.44 22.63 0.55
CA SER A 575 -13.50 22.65 -0.45
C SER A 575 -14.88 22.52 0.19
N ARG A 576 -15.94 23.06 -0.41
CA ARG A 576 -17.32 23.03 0.11
C ARG A 576 -17.47 23.66 1.50
N GLY A 577 -16.80 24.77 1.78
CA GLY A 577 -16.77 25.41 3.08
C GLY A 577 -18.16 25.80 3.63
N ASP A 578 -19.10 26.17 2.78
CA ASP A 578 -20.49 26.49 3.15
C ASP A 578 -21.22 25.25 3.70
N LEU A 579 -21.10 24.10 3.03
CA LEU A 579 -21.66 22.82 3.47
C LEU A 579 -21.03 22.38 4.80
N VAL A 580 -19.69 22.46 4.91
CA VAL A 580 -18.96 22.11 6.13
C VAL A 580 -19.43 22.96 7.30
N ASN A 581 -19.52 24.26 7.12
CA ASN A 581 -19.97 25.20 8.15
C ASN A 581 -21.41 24.90 8.60
N PHE A 582 -22.31 24.60 7.64
CA PHE A 582 -23.68 24.24 8.00
C PHE A 582 -23.71 22.95 8.83
N ILE A 583 -23.05 21.90 8.37
CA ILE A 583 -23.08 20.59 9.05
C ILE A 583 -22.42 20.66 10.42
N THR A 584 -21.21 21.20 10.55
CA THR A 584 -20.47 21.25 11.81
C THR A 584 -21.19 22.07 12.88
N THR A 585 -21.86 23.16 12.47
CA THR A 585 -22.65 24.00 13.38
C THR A 585 -23.93 23.29 13.87
N ASN A 586 -24.56 22.46 13.05
CA ASN A 586 -25.91 21.98 13.30
C ASN A 586 -25.99 20.49 13.66
N VAL A 587 -24.99 19.68 13.37
CA VAL A 587 -25.03 18.21 13.59
C VAL A 587 -25.03 17.85 15.09
N LYS A 588 -24.34 18.59 15.93
CA LYS A 588 -24.36 18.49 17.41
C LYS A 588 -24.18 17.05 17.94
N GLY A 589 -23.17 16.33 17.46
CA GLY A 589 -22.86 14.97 17.92
C GLY A 589 -23.75 13.86 17.35
N ALA A 590 -24.69 14.18 16.45
CA ALA A 590 -25.37 13.19 15.63
C ALA A 590 -24.52 12.82 14.40
N ARG A 591 -24.94 11.80 13.66
CA ARG A 591 -24.27 11.36 12.44
C ARG A 591 -24.91 11.97 11.19
N ILE A 592 -24.17 11.84 10.07
CA ILE A 592 -24.67 12.18 8.74
C ILE A 592 -24.62 10.95 7.82
N ALA A 593 -25.43 11.00 6.76
CA ALA A 593 -25.34 10.11 5.60
C ALA A 593 -25.09 10.98 4.37
N ASP A 594 -23.87 11.00 3.84
CA ASP A 594 -23.53 11.69 2.59
C ASP A 594 -23.54 10.67 1.44
N LEU A 595 -24.50 10.85 0.54
CA LEU A 595 -24.69 10.01 -0.66
C LEU A 595 -24.12 10.65 -1.92
N THR A 596 -23.43 11.80 -1.78
CA THR A 596 -22.79 12.50 -2.90
C THR A 596 -21.38 11.92 -3.16
N ARG A 597 -20.80 12.31 -4.28
CA ARG A 597 -19.39 12.03 -4.54
C ARG A 597 -18.52 12.97 -3.69
N MET A 598 -17.98 12.46 -2.59
CA MET A 598 -17.06 13.21 -1.73
C MET A 598 -15.74 13.51 -2.45
N PRO A 599 -15.04 14.61 -2.11
CA PRO A 599 -13.75 14.97 -2.68
C PRO A 599 -12.68 13.89 -2.48
N THR A 600 -12.70 13.20 -1.34
CA THR A 600 -11.87 12.03 -1.03
C THR A 600 -12.63 11.07 -0.11
N PRO A 601 -12.30 9.77 -0.10
CA PRO A 601 -12.83 8.86 0.91
C PRO A 601 -12.53 9.38 2.32
N ASN A 602 -13.49 9.20 3.23
CA ASN A 602 -13.38 9.62 4.63
C ASN A 602 -13.28 11.15 4.86
N TRP A 603 -13.63 11.96 3.88
CA TRP A 603 -13.50 13.42 3.90
C TRP A 603 -14.11 14.08 5.16
N TRP A 604 -15.25 13.60 5.66
CA TRP A 604 -15.92 14.10 6.85
C TRP A 604 -15.15 13.86 8.15
N ALA A 605 -14.27 12.86 8.19
CA ALA A 605 -13.42 12.60 9.36
C ALA A 605 -12.44 13.76 9.62
N TYR A 606 -11.98 14.45 8.57
CA TYR A 606 -11.15 15.65 8.69
C TYR A 606 -11.85 16.77 9.44
N HIS A 607 -13.16 16.86 9.34
CA HIS A 607 -14.03 17.87 9.95
C HIS A 607 -14.67 17.41 11.26
N PHE A 608 -14.21 16.29 11.84
CA PHE A 608 -14.76 15.71 13.09
C PHE A 608 -16.25 15.40 13.00
N VAL A 609 -16.78 15.09 11.83
CA VAL A 609 -18.17 14.74 11.60
C VAL A 609 -18.31 13.23 11.49
N GLU A 610 -19.13 12.65 12.39
CA GLU A 610 -19.41 11.21 12.34
C GLU A 610 -20.29 10.85 11.14
N HIS A 611 -19.84 9.85 10.39
CA HIS A 611 -20.45 9.42 9.14
C HIS A 611 -20.79 7.92 9.16
N VAL A 612 -21.95 7.58 8.63
CA VAL A 612 -22.37 6.17 8.53
C VAL A 612 -21.70 5.43 7.36
N HIS A 613 -21.10 6.14 6.42
CA HIS A 613 -20.29 5.57 5.35
C HIS A 613 -18.80 5.78 5.63
N GLY A 614 -17.95 5.29 4.73
CA GLY A 614 -16.52 5.46 4.80
C GLY A 614 -15.79 4.50 3.86
N TYR A 615 -14.47 4.53 3.94
CA TYR A 615 -13.59 3.62 3.23
C TYR A 615 -12.56 3.02 4.18
N SER A 616 -12.49 1.71 4.22
CA SER A 616 -11.43 0.92 4.84
C SER A 616 -11.26 -0.38 4.07
N SER A 617 -10.03 -0.81 3.90
CA SER A 617 -9.71 -2.10 3.28
C SER A 617 -10.06 -3.30 4.16
N ALA A 618 -10.35 -3.08 5.45
CA ALA A 618 -10.69 -4.09 6.44
C ALA A 618 -11.80 -3.56 7.36
N LYS A 619 -13.03 -3.49 6.83
CA LYS A 619 -14.21 -3.07 7.60
C LYS A 619 -14.61 -4.13 8.62
N LEU A 620 -15.35 -3.74 9.68
CA LEU A 620 -16.07 -4.69 10.54
C LEU A 620 -17.05 -5.52 9.70
N ARG A 621 -17.04 -6.85 9.88
CA ARG A 621 -17.90 -7.77 9.13
C ARG A 621 -19.37 -7.49 9.41
N ILE A 622 -19.73 -7.29 10.66
CA ILE A 622 -21.13 -7.00 11.05
C ILE A 622 -21.66 -5.72 10.37
N TYR A 623 -20.80 -4.75 10.11
CA TYR A 623 -21.16 -3.51 9.42
C TYR A 623 -21.30 -3.73 7.91
N GLN A 624 -20.40 -4.55 7.31
CA GLN A 624 -20.56 -4.92 5.90
C GLN A 624 -21.79 -5.79 5.67
N ASP A 625 -22.08 -6.73 6.56
CA ASP A 625 -23.29 -7.56 6.47
C ASP A 625 -24.58 -6.71 6.55
N MET A 626 -24.59 -5.66 7.37
CA MET A 626 -25.65 -4.66 7.39
C MET A 626 -25.75 -3.91 6.04
N PHE A 627 -24.61 -3.51 5.45
CA PHE A 627 -24.62 -2.91 4.12
C PHE A 627 -25.21 -3.85 3.05
N ASP A 628 -24.79 -5.12 3.09
CA ASP A 628 -25.18 -6.10 2.06
C ASP A 628 -26.66 -6.49 2.15
N VAL A 629 -27.19 -6.61 3.38
CA VAL A 629 -28.55 -7.15 3.62
C VAL A 629 -29.58 -6.06 3.89
N ALA A 630 -29.28 -5.14 4.80
CA ALA A 630 -30.28 -4.20 5.33
C ALA A 630 -30.25 -2.82 4.64
N ALA A 631 -29.10 -2.36 4.18
CA ALA A 631 -28.96 -1.01 3.64
C ALA A 631 -29.71 -0.75 2.30
N PRO A 632 -29.99 -1.72 1.43
CA PRO A 632 -30.81 -1.49 0.24
C PRO A 632 -32.22 -1.01 0.56
N GLY A 633 -32.79 -1.41 1.70
CA GLY A 633 -34.11 -1.02 2.16
C GLY A 633 -35.27 -1.94 1.74
N PRO A 634 -36.51 -1.62 2.16
CA PRO A 634 -37.68 -2.48 1.97
C PRO A 634 -37.94 -2.82 0.49
N GLY A 635 -38.29 -4.08 0.23
CA GLY A 635 -38.61 -4.57 -1.10
C GLY A 635 -37.44 -4.71 -2.05
N ARG A 636 -36.22 -4.52 -1.60
CA ARG A 636 -35.00 -4.74 -2.40
C ARG A 636 -34.29 -6.01 -1.96
N GLU A 637 -33.67 -6.67 -2.93
CA GLU A 637 -32.81 -7.83 -2.64
C GLU A 637 -31.51 -7.42 -1.97
N PRO A 638 -30.90 -8.29 -1.16
CA PRO A 638 -29.55 -8.09 -0.66
C PRO A 638 -28.55 -7.79 -1.78
N MET A 639 -27.66 -6.84 -1.55
CA MET A 639 -26.70 -6.36 -2.55
C MET A 639 -25.26 -6.57 -2.02
N PRO A 640 -24.64 -7.73 -2.29
CA PRO A 640 -23.27 -8.01 -1.85
C PRO A 640 -22.28 -6.95 -2.34
N GLY A 641 -21.43 -6.46 -1.44
CA GLY A 641 -20.44 -5.41 -1.74
C GLY A 641 -21.01 -3.98 -1.71
N ASN A 642 -22.28 -3.82 -1.30
CA ASN A 642 -22.87 -2.49 -1.10
C ASN A 642 -22.05 -1.65 -0.10
N SER A 643 -22.03 -0.35 -0.29
CA SER A 643 -21.30 0.60 0.54
C SER A 643 -22.09 1.85 0.92
N ALA A 644 -23.36 1.90 0.55
CA ALA A 644 -24.25 3.02 0.82
C ALA A 644 -25.54 2.57 1.51
N ILE A 645 -26.05 3.40 2.41
CA ILE A 645 -27.31 3.16 3.12
C ILE A 645 -28.40 4.01 2.47
N TYR A 646 -29.40 3.35 1.87
CA TYR A 646 -30.59 3.99 1.30
C TYR A 646 -31.82 3.76 2.16
N ASN A 647 -31.69 3.01 3.25
CA ASN A 647 -32.78 2.61 4.13
C ASN A 647 -33.04 3.66 5.22
N PRO A 648 -34.19 4.36 5.23
CA PRO A 648 -34.52 5.34 6.26
C PRO A 648 -34.58 4.76 7.68
N PHE A 649 -35.00 3.50 7.83
CA PHE A 649 -35.02 2.84 9.13
C PHE A 649 -33.62 2.73 9.74
N LEU A 650 -32.59 2.47 8.92
CA LEU A 650 -31.21 2.48 9.38
C LEU A 650 -30.70 3.89 9.69
N TRP A 651 -31.10 4.90 8.95
CA TRP A 651 -30.77 6.29 9.28
C TRP A 651 -31.31 6.66 10.66
N ASP A 652 -32.54 6.27 10.96
CA ASP A 652 -33.14 6.49 12.29
C ASP A 652 -32.34 5.79 13.38
N MET A 653 -32.11 4.48 13.24
CA MET A 653 -31.44 3.64 14.22
C MET A 653 -29.94 4.03 14.41
N LEU A 654 -29.27 4.49 13.38
CA LEU A 654 -27.88 4.90 13.42
C LEU A 654 -27.69 6.36 13.83
N ASN A 655 -28.74 7.03 14.35
CA ASN A 655 -28.69 8.42 14.80
C ASN A 655 -28.24 9.39 13.71
N VAL A 656 -28.71 9.20 12.47
CA VAL A 656 -28.43 10.08 11.34
C VAL A 656 -29.36 11.28 11.39
N LYS A 657 -28.80 12.48 11.53
CA LYS A 657 -29.56 13.74 11.55
C LYS A 657 -29.69 14.36 10.16
N TYR A 658 -28.63 14.35 9.38
CA TYR A 658 -28.63 14.96 8.05
C TYR A 658 -28.29 13.95 6.97
N ILE A 659 -29.05 14.03 5.86
CA ILE A 659 -28.84 13.26 4.64
C ILE A 659 -28.42 14.25 3.55
N ILE A 660 -27.27 14.03 2.96
CA ILE A 660 -26.66 14.90 1.94
C ILE A 660 -26.74 14.19 0.60
N VAL A 661 -27.31 14.87 -0.39
CA VAL A 661 -27.58 14.33 -1.74
C VAL A 661 -27.29 15.36 -2.82
N ASP A 662 -27.11 14.89 -4.07
CA ASP A 662 -26.97 15.73 -5.27
C ASP A 662 -28.27 15.87 -6.10
N GLN A 663 -29.30 15.11 -5.73
CA GLN A 663 -30.63 15.16 -6.35
C GLN A 663 -31.70 15.25 -5.26
N PRO A 664 -32.87 15.83 -5.54
CA PRO A 664 -33.96 15.91 -4.55
C PRO A 664 -34.34 14.52 -4.03
N LEU A 665 -34.21 14.34 -2.72
CA LEU A 665 -34.57 13.08 -2.04
C LEU A 665 -36.10 12.87 -1.96
N TYR A 666 -36.85 13.97 -1.83
CA TYR A 666 -38.32 13.96 -1.72
C TYR A 666 -38.91 15.03 -2.64
N GLN A 667 -40.02 14.70 -3.36
CA GLN A 667 -40.60 15.61 -4.34
C GLN A 667 -41.23 16.88 -3.71
N ASN A 668 -41.72 16.81 -2.46
CA ASN A 668 -42.49 17.89 -1.81
C ASN A 668 -41.87 18.36 -0.50
N VAL A 669 -40.61 18.06 -0.22
CA VAL A 669 -39.91 18.48 0.98
C VAL A 669 -38.75 19.37 0.57
N ALA A 670 -38.72 20.60 1.05
CA ALA A 670 -37.62 21.50 0.81
C ALA A 670 -36.38 21.05 1.62
N PRO A 671 -35.16 21.11 1.06
CA PRO A 671 -33.95 20.87 1.80
C PRO A 671 -33.78 21.94 2.89
N VAL A 672 -33.17 21.58 4.00
CA VAL A 672 -32.83 22.54 5.08
C VAL A 672 -31.60 23.38 4.76
N PHE A 673 -30.81 22.94 3.78
CA PHE A 673 -29.67 23.68 3.23
C PHE A 673 -29.45 23.28 1.77
N GLN A 674 -29.01 24.23 0.96
CA GLN A 674 -28.52 24.04 -0.39
C GLN A 674 -27.18 24.76 -0.53
N SER A 675 -26.19 24.05 -1.11
CA SER A 675 -24.84 24.62 -1.33
C SER A 675 -24.90 25.83 -2.29
N SER A 676 -23.94 26.73 -2.17
CA SER A 676 -23.86 27.96 -2.96
C SER A 676 -23.77 27.72 -4.48
N ASP A 677 -23.26 26.56 -4.90
CA ASP A 677 -23.23 26.11 -6.29
C ASP A 677 -24.52 25.41 -6.76
N GLY A 678 -25.49 25.23 -5.84
CA GLY A 678 -26.76 24.56 -6.10
C GLY A 678 -26.70 23.06 -6.29
N GLN A 679 -25.52 22.43 -6.18
CA GLN A 679 -25.32 21.02 -6.53
C GLN A 679 -25.54 20.08 -5.35
N THR A 680 -25.51 20.58 -4.11
CA THR A 680 -25.66 19.73 -2.89
C THR A 680 -26.85 20.20 -2.08
N LEU A 681 -27.70 19.24 -1.72
CA LEU A 681 -28.90 19.43 -0.91
C LEU A 681 -28.77 18.68 0.41
N VAL A 682 -29.22 19.28 1.50
CA VAL A 682 -29.23 18.64 2.82
C VAL A 682 -30.66 18.53 3.34
N TYR A 683 -31.04 17.32 3.71
CA TYR A 683 -32.35 17.03 4.34
C TYR A 683 -32.17 16.67 5.80
N GLU A 684 -33.09 17.16 6.65
CA GLU A 684 -33.10 16.78 8.07
C GLU A 684 -33.95 15.54 8.29
N ASN A 685 -33.35 14.53 8.92
CA ASN A 685 -34.09 13.34 9.38
C ASN A 685 -34.75 13.60 10.73
N ARG A 686 -36.06 13.82 10.73
CA ARG A 686 -36.84 14.15 11.93
C ARG A 686 -37.25 12.91 12.73
N SER A 687 -37.14 11.72 12.17
CA SER A 687 -37.42 10.44 12.84
C SER A 687 -36.21 9.83 13.55
N MET A 688 -35.08 10.50 13.50
CA MET A 688 -33.82 10.06 14.09
C MET A 688 -34.01 9.63 15.56
N LEU A 689 -33.54 8.42 15.90
CA LEU A 689 -33.48 7.96 17.28
C LEU A 689 -32.35 8.67 18.05
N PRO A 690 -32.49 8.84 19.36
CA PRO A 690 -31.42 9.43 20.18
C PRO A 690 -30.18 8.53 20.17
N ARG A 691 -29.05 9.07 20.64
CA ARG A 691 -27.77 8.32 20.68
C ARG A 691 -27.81 7.12 21.62
N ALA A 692 -28.67 7.14 22.65
CA ALA A 692 -28.98 6.01 23.52
C ALA A 692 -30.43 6.05 23.99
N TRP A 693 -31.04 4.90 24.18
CA TRP A 693 -32.44 4.81 24.64
C TRP A 693 -32.71 3.45 25.31
N PHE A 694 -33.74 3.41 26.16
CA PHE A 694 -34.30 2.16 26.66
C PHE A 694 -35.30 1.55 25.68
N VAL A 695 -35.35 0.22 25.64
CA VAL A 695 -36.38 -0.51 24.89
C VAL A 695 -37.42 -1.14 25.82
N ASP A 696 -38.65 -1.31 25.35
CA ASP A 696 -39.82 -1.84 26.07
C ASP A 696 -40.04 -3.33 25.80
N THR A 697 -39.50 -3.87 24.72
CA THR A 697 -39.73 -5.25 24.26
C THR A 697 -38.43 -5.85 23.74
N LEU A 698 -38.19 -7.12 24.07
CA LEU A 698 -37.11 -7.92 23.53
C LEU A 698 -37.65 -9.02 22.64
N ARG A 699 -37.03 -9.18 21.47
CA ARG A 699 -37.23 -10.33 20.57
C ARG A 699 -35.94 -11.15 20.52
N VAL A 700 -36.07 -12.44 20.79
CA VAL A 700 -34.91 -13.35 20.71
C VAL A 700 -34.85 -13.93 19.31
N GLU A 701 -33.73 -13.66 18.62
CA GLU A 701 -33.43 -14.19 17.29
C GLU A 701 -31.95 -14.43 17.15
N ALA A 702 -31.56 -15.68 17.09
CA ALA A 702 -30.15 -16.07 17.04
C ALA A 702 -29.54 -15.96 15.63
N ASN A 703 -30.38 -15.95 14.57
CA ASN A 703 -29.89 -15.89 13.19
C ASN A 703 -29.64 -14.43 12.77
N PRO A 704 -28.38 -14.01 12.56
CA PRO A 704 -28.05 -12.66 12.17
C PRO A 704 -28.74 -12.20 10.88
N ARG A 705 -28.90 -13.10 9.91
CA ARG A 705 -29.53 -12.76 8.62
C ARG A 705 -31.01 -12.43 8.80
N THR A 706 -31.72 -13.17 9.68
CA THR A 706 -33.14 -12.90 10.00
C THR A 706 -33.27 -11.51 10.62
N VAL A 707 -32.39 -11.17 11.59
CA VAL A 707 -32.36 -9.84 12.20
C VAL A 707 -32.13 -8.75 11.16
N LEU A 708 -31.14 -8.94 10.26
CA LEU A 708 -30.84 -7.95 9.22
C LEU A 708 -31.98 -7.81 8.19
N ASN A 709 -32.75 -8.86 7.92
CA ASN A 709 -33.96 -8.76 7.09
C ASN A 709 -35.02 -7.89 7.77
N HIS A 710 -35.26 -8.05 9.08
CA HIS A 710 -36.14 -7.16 9.85
C HIS A 710 -35.67 -5.70 9.80
N LEU A 711 -34.36 -5.47 9.87
CA LEU A 711 -33.78 -4.13 9.70
C LEU A 711 -33.97 -3.58 8.29
N ARG A 712 -33.88 -4.44 7.25
CA ARG A 712 -34.11 -4.05 5.86
C ARG A 712 -35.55 -3.61 5.67
N ASP A 713 -36.47 -4.42 6.16
CA ASP A 713 -37.89 -4.25 5.92
C ASP A 713 -38.54 -3.22 6.83
N GLY A 714 -37.85 -2.87 7.95
CA GLY A 714 -38.32 -1.87 8.92
C GLY A 714 -39.64 -2.26 9.59
N ASP A 715 -39.89 -3.57 9.77
CA ASP A 715 -41.14 -4.14 10.19
C ASP A 715 -41.37 -4.18 11.72
N PHE A 716 -40.55 -3.45 12.45
CA PHE A 716 -40.66 -3.24 13.89
C PHE A 716 -40.26 -1.79 14.27
N ASN A 717 -40.64 -1.40 15.49
CA ASN A 717 -40.26 -0.09 16.00
C ASN A 717 -38.96 -0.18 16.81
N ALA A 718 -37.83 0.26 16.24
CA ALA A 718 -36.51 0.22 16.90
C ALA A 718 -36.43 1.11 18.17
N ARG A 719 -37.37 2.05 18.36
CA ARG A 719 -37.46 2.87 19.58
C ARG A 719 -37.89 2.05 20.78
N THR A 720 -38.77 1.04 20.57
CA THR A 720 -39.39 0.28 21.64
C THR A 720 -39.02 -1.18 21.67
N THR A 721 -38.51 -1.73 20.53
CA THR A 721 -38.20 -3.14 20.38
C THR A 721 -36.74 -3.34 19.97
N ALA A 722 -36.10 -4.33 20.55
CA ALA A 722 -34.74 -4.75 20.18
C ALA A 722 -34.65 -6.26 19.98
N PHE A 723 -33.83 -6.68 18.99
CA PHE A 723 -33.44 -8.06 18.81
C PHE A 723 -32.15 -8.38 19.59
N VAL A 724 -32.15 -9.52 20.27
CA VAL A 724 -31.01 -10.09 20.99
C VAL A 724 -30.84 -11.54 20.58
N ALA A 725 -29.58 -12.04 20.56
CA ALA A 725 -29.32 -13.41 20.14
C ALA A 725 -29.78 -14.47 21.15
N GLU A 726 -29.76 -14.11 22.45
CA GLU A 726 -30.11 -15.00 23.58
C GLU A 726 -31.07 -14.30 24.53
N PRO A 727 -31.91 -15.08 25.28
CA PRO A 727 -32.78 -14.50 26.29
C PRO A 727 -31.98 -13.79 27.38
N LEU A 728 -32.40 -12.57 27.71
CA LEU A 728 -31.81 -11.81 28.84
C LEU A 728 -32.60 -12.08 30.14
N SER A 729 -31.95 -11.94 31.26
CA SER A 729 -32.55 -12.07 32.61
C SER A 729 -33.55 -10.96 32.95
N VAL A 730 -33.76 -10.02 32.04
CA VAL A 730 -34.67 -8.87 32.19
C VAL A 730 -35.82 -8.96 31.21
N GLN A 731 -37.02 -8.64 31.67
CA GLN A 731 -38.23 -8.44 30.87
C GLN A 731 -38.58 -6.96 30.93
N PRO A 732 -38.05 -6.13 30.01
CA PRO A 732 -38.36 -4.70 30.04
C PRO A 732 -39.84 -4.48 29.74
N GLY A 733 -40.41 -3.48 30.36
CA GLY A 733 -41.80 -3.03 30.14
C GLY A 733 -41.79 -1.54 29.85
N VAL A 734 -42.96 -0.98 29.58
CA VAL A 734 -43.14 0.45 29.37
C VAL A 734 -42.91 1.23 30.69
N ASP A 735 -42.01 2.19 30.66
CA ASP A 735 -41.77 3.15 31.74
C ASP A 735 -41.69 4.56 31.15
N SER A 736 -42.76 5.31 31.27
CA SER A 736 -42.88 6.69 30.78
C SER A 736 -42.04 7.69 31.56
N THR A 737 -41.51 7.33 32.74
CA THR A 737 -40.65 8.17 33.56
C THR A 737 -39.16 7.93 33.34
N ALA A 738 -38.82 6.89 32.56
CA ALA A 738 -37.44 6.57 32.29
C ALA A 738 -36.74 7.65 31.46
N THR A 739 -35.54 8.00 31.89
CA THR A 739 -34.72 9.02 31.23
C THR A 739 -33.37 8.44 30.86
N VAL A 740 -32.84 8.89 29.71
CA VAL A 740 -31.51 8.58 29.22
C VAL A 740 -30.85 9.86 28.75
N ARG A 741 -29.70 10.20 29.28
CA ARG A 741 -28.92 11.36 28.87
C ARG A 741 -27.47 10.97 28.60
N VAL A 742 -27.05 11.08 27.36
CA VAL A 742 -25.65 10.90 26.96
C VAL A 742 -24.86 12.15 27.37
N GLU A 743 -23.77 11.97 28.09
CA GLU A 743 -22.86 13.05 28.45
C GLU A 743 -22.00 13.50 27.27
N PRO A 744 -21.48 14.73 27.25
CA PRO A 744 -20.55 15.18 26.25
C PRO A 744 -19.35 14.23 26.16
N ARG A 745 -18.92 13.91 24.95
CA ARG A 745 -17.81 13.00 24.71
C ARG A 745 -16.51 13.64 25.20
N ALA A 746 -15.87 13.02 26.20
CA ALA A 746 -14.55 13.40 26.68
C ALA A 746 -13.42 12.64 25.99
N SER A 747 -13.70 11.46 25.44
CA SER A 747 -12.75 10.58 24.77
C SER A 747 -13.46 9.82 23.66
N ASN A 748 -12.73 9.52 22.57
CA ASN A 748 -13.24 8.64 21.52
C ASN A 748 -13.29 7.16 21.94
N GLN A 749 -12.71 6.83 23.09
CA GLN A 749 -12.64 5.47 23.66
C GLN A 749 -13.56 5.30 24.89
N ALA A 750 -14.42 6.28 25.18
CA ALA A 750 -15.37 6.21 26.29
C ALA A 750 -16.68 6.92 25.95
N MET A 751 -17.79 6.38 26.45
CA MET A 751 -19.12 6.99 26.36
C MET A 751 -19.80 6.84 27.70
N LYS A 752 -20.26 7.96 28.28
CA LYS A 752 -20.99 8.02 29.57
C LYS A 752 -22.45 8.38 29.35
N ILE A 753 -23.33 7.68 30.06
CA ILE A 753 -24.76 7.80 29.93
C ILE A 753 -25.38 7.82 31.36
N ALA A 754 -26.05 8.89 31.71
CA ALA A 754 -26.87 8.94 32.91
C ALA A 754 -28.26 8.38 32.59
N THR A 755 -28.74 7.45 33.40
CA THR A 755 -30.04 6.80 33.24
C THR A 755 -30.85 6.83 34.50
N THR A 756 -32.20 6.85 34.38
CA THR A 756 -33.13 6.63 35.48
C THR A 756 -34.29 5.77 34.96
N SER A 757 -34.68 4.74 35.67
CA SER A 757 -35.83 3.89 35.35
C SER A 757 -36.39 3.23 36.59
N THR A 758 -37.71 3.02 36.63
CA THR A 758 -38.40 2.36 37.77
C THR A 758 -38.23 0.82 37.71
N THR A 759 -37.81 0.27 36.57
CA THR A 759 -37.61 -1.16 36.35
C THR A 759 -36.25 -1.42 35.73
N SER A 760 -35.74 -2.65 35.81
CA SER A 760 -34.54 -3.07 35.12
C SER A 760 -34.83 -3.12 33.61
N ARG A 761 -33.95 -2.55 32.78
CA ARG A 761 -34.19 -2.37 31.31
C ARG A 761 -32.92 -2.59 30.51
N LEU A 762 -33.11 -2.95 29.22
CA LEU A 762 -32.03 -2.92 28.26
C LEU A 762 -31.83 -1.48 27.73
N LEU A 763 -30.67 -0.90 28.02
CA LEU A 763 -30.18 0.31 27.38
C LEU A 763 -29.53 -0.06 26.04
N VAL A 764 -29.95 0.57 24.96
CA VAL A 764 -29.34 0.46 23.64
C VAL A 764 -28.58 1.74 23.34
N ALA A 765 -27.35 1.62 22.88
CA ALA A 765 -26.54 2.72 22.36
C ALA A 765 -26.40 2.57 20.84
N SER A 766 -26.63 3.66 20.09
CA SER A 766 -26.39 3.74 18.65
C SER A 766 -24.89 3.76 18.34
N GLU A 767 -24.18 2.74 18.79
CA GLU A 767 -22.76 2.51 18.63
C GLU A 767 -22.50 1.10 18.11
N VAL A 768 -21.56 0.94 17.21
CA VAL A 768 -21.26 -0.37 16.62
C VAL A 768 -20.69 -1.30 17.69
N TYR A 769 -21.24 -2.51 17.77
CA TYR A 769 -20.75 -3.57 18.65
C TYR A 769 -19.34 -4.04 18.20
N TYR A 770 -18.46 -4.17 19.16
CA TYR A 770 -17.13 -4.79 18.99
C TYR A 770 -16.67 -5.31 20.36
N ASP A 771 -16.07 -6.51 20.40
CA ASP A 771 -15.82 -7.24 21.65
C ASP A 771 -14.89 -6.53 22.64
N GLU A 772 -13.99 -5.64 22.18
CA GLU A 772 -13.09 -4.87 23.03
C GLU A 772 -13.77 -3.62 23.68
N TRP A 773 -15.06 -3.42 23.48
CA TRP A 773 -15.83 -2.50 24.30
C TRP A 773 -16.39 -3.21 25.51
N HIS A 774 -16.27 -2.59 26.65
CA HIS A 774 -16.77 -3.06 27.96
C HIS A 774 -17.81 -2.10 28.50
N ALA A 775 -18.85 -2.65 29.11
CA ALA A 775 -19.91 -1.85 29.74
C ALA A 775 -19.77 -1.88 31.26
N TYR A 776 -19.91 -0.73 31.88
CA TYR A 776 -19.87 -0.58 33.34
C TYR A 776 -21.14 0.12 33.80
N VAL A 777 -21.77 -0.39 34.85
CA VAL A 777 -22.91 0.26 35.56
C VAL A 777 -22.43 0.66 36.95
N ASP A 778 -22.39 1.96 37.23
CA ASP A 778 -21.85 2.53 38.46
C ASP A 778 -20.42 2.05 38.83
N GLY A 779 -19.60 1.89 37.78
CA GLY A 779 -18.22 1.43 37.90
C GLY A 779 -18.04 -0.11 37.99
N THR A 780 -19.13 -0.90 38.04
CA THR A 780 -19.09 -2.35 38.07
C THR A 780 -19.30 -2.87 36.62
N GLU A 781 -18.42 -3.74 36.18
CA GLU A 781 -18.53 -4.33 34.83
C GLU A 781 -19.83 -5.13 34.70
N ALA A 782 -20.53 -4.92 33.58
CA ALA A 782 -21.77 -5.59 33.24
C ALA A 782 -21.66 -6.21 31.85
N PRO A 783 -22.30 -7.37 31.58
CA PRO A 783 -22.26 -8.00 30.26
C PRO A 783 -22.77 -7.07 29.18
N MET A 784 -21.95 -6.83 28.16
CA MET A 784 -22.38 -6.08 26.96
C MET A 784 -23.18 -6.99 26.06
N VAL A 785 -24.29 -6.49 25.52
CA VAL A 785 -25.23 -7.20 24.67
C VAL A 785 -25.13 -6.69 23.24
N LYS A 786 -25.01 -7.60 22.26
CA LYS A 786 -25.16 -7.26 20.84
C LYS A 786 -26.63 -7.11 20.49
N VAL A 787 -27.04 -5.89 20.14
CA VAL A 787 -28.43 -5.52 19.85
C VAL A 787 -28.60 -5.32 18.36
N ASN A 788 -29.70 -5.85 17.80
CA ASN A 788 -30.03 -5.73 16.38
C ASN A 788 -28.87 -6.18 15.45
N ASN A 789 -28.09 -7.15 15.91
CA ASN A 789 -26.88 -7.65 15.24
C ASN A 789 -25.85 -6.58 14.86
N LEU A 790 -25.92 -5.38 15.42
CA LEU A 790 -25.06 -4.25 15.03
C LEU A 790 -24.68 -3.34 16.20
N LEU A 791 -25.58 -3.09 17.15
CA LEU A 791 -25.43 -2.05 18.16
C LEU A 791 -25.02 -2.64 19.51
N ARG A 792 -24.55 -1.75 20.41
CA ARG A 792 -24.23 -2.11 21.81
C ARG A 792 -25.44 -1.95 22.70
N GLY A 793 -25.58 -2.83 23.67
CA GLY A 793 -26.54 -2.69 24.75
C GLY A 793 -26.00 -3.19 26.07
N VAL A 794 -26.64 -2.82 27.14
CA VAL A 794 -26.37 -3.29 28.51
C VAL A 794 -27.64 -3.27 29.34
N VAL A 795 -27.82 -4.27 30.20
CA VAL A 795 -28.92 -4.31 31.13
C VAL A 795 -28.61 -3.35 32.31
N VAL A 796 -29.50 -2.40 32.52
CA VAL A 796 -29.40 -1.42 33.64
C VAL A 796 -30.44 -1.76 34.67
N PRO A 797 -30.08 -1.88 35.97
CA PRO A 797 -31.05 -2.13 37.04
C PRO A 797 -32.07 -1.00 37.19
N ALA A 798 -33.09 -1.20 38.02
CA ALA A 798 -34.02 -0.13 38.44
C ALA A 798 -33.29 0.88 39.31
N GLY A 799 -33.56 2.19 39.12
CA GLY A 799 -32.89 3.26 39.84
C GLY A 799 -32.29 4.30 38.94
N SER A 800 -31.44 5.14 39.51
CA SER A 800 -30.60 6.10 38.77
C SER A 800 -29.18 5.59 38.74
N HIS A 801 -28.65 5.40 37.54
CA HIS A 801 -27.37 4.77 37.30
C HIS A 801 -26.54 5.56 36.29
N THR A 802 -25.23 5.44 36.39
CA THR A 802 -24.28 5.89 35.38
C THR A 802 -23.76 4.68 34.61
N VAL A 803 -24.06 4.64 33.34
CA VAL A 803 -23.51 3.62 32.41
C VAL A 803 -22.30 4.19 31.70
N GLU A 804 -21.20 3.42 31.64
CA GLU A 804 -20.01 3.80 30.91
C GLU A 804 -19.63 2.66 29.98
N PHE A 805 -19.49 2.96 28.69
CA PHE A 805 -18.83 2.08 27.74
C PHE A 805 -17.37 2.53 27.60
N ARG A 806 -16.42 1.60 27.74
CA ARG A 806 -14.97 1.82 27.57
C ARG A 806 -14.40 0.88 26.56
N PHE A 807 -13.53 1.42 25.71
CA PHE A 807 -12.73 0.62 24.78
C PHE A 807 -11.44 0.17 25.47
N GLU A 808 -11.27 -1.12 25.65
CA GLU A 808 -10.13 -1.72 26.32
C GLU A 808 -9.55 -2.83 25.43
N SER A 809 -8.29 -2.68 25.01
CA SER A 809 -7.63 -3.66 24.15
C SER A 809 -6.47 -4.33 24.90
N PRO A 810 -6.71 -5.52 25.49
CA PRO A 810 -5.66 -6.29 26.16
C PRO A 810 -4.53 -6.70 25.19
N SER A 811 -4.87 -7.01 23.94
CA SER A 811 -3.89 -7.37 22.92
C SER A 811 -2.95 -6.21 22.58
N PHE A 812 -3.49 -4.98 22.49
CA PHE A 812 -2.68 -3.78 22.34
C PHE A 812 -1.77 -3.55 23.55
N ALA A 813 -2.29 -3.64 24.78
CA ALA A 813 -1.51 -3.44 25.99
C ALA A 813 -0.36 -4.45 26.12
N GLN A 814 -0.64 -5.73 25.88
CA GLN A 814 0.36 -6.79 25.84
C GLN A 814 1.39 -6.55 24.72
N GLY A 815 0.92 -6.22 23.53
CA GLY A 815 1.76 -5.92 22.37
C GLY A 815 2.68 -4.74 22.61
N ARG A 816 2.18 -3.68 23.24
CA ARG A 816 2.98 -2.51 23.63
C ARG A 816 4.12 -2.89 24.58
N THR A 817 3.87 -3.77 25.55
CA THR A 817 4.90 -4.28 26.47
C THR A 817 5.99 -5.05 25.70
N ILE A 818 5.59 -5.92 24.78
CA ILE A 818 6.52 -6.66 23.91
C ILE A 818 7.30 -5.69 23.01
N SER A 819 6.64 -4.67 22.48
CA SER A 819 7.29 -3.64 21.64
C SER A 819 8.40 -2.92 22.40
N ILE A 820 8.14 -2.49 23.63
CA ILE A 820 9.15 -1.86 24.49
C ILE A 820 10.32 -2.82 24.75
N ALA A 821 10.03 -4.07 25.13
CA ALA A 821 11.06 -5.08 25.39
C ALA A 821 11.93 -5.36 24.15
N SER A 822 11.33 -5.40 22.97
CA SER A 822 12.04 -5.63 21.70
C SER A 822 12.93 -4.46 21.31
N ASN A 823 12.46 -3.22 21.51
CA ASN A 823 13.27 -2.03 21.32
C ASN A 823 14.48 -1.99 22.26
N LEU A 824 14.30 -2.35 23.54
CA LEU A 824 15.39 -2.46 24.51
C LEU A 824 16.38 -3.56 24.12
N ALA A 825 15.90 -4.75 23.70
CA ALA A 825 16.76 -5.84 23.25
C ALA A 825 17.60 -5.43 22.03
N ALA A 826 16.99 -4.76 21.04
CA ALA A 826 17.71 -4.22 19.87
C ALA A 826 18.79 -3.22 20.30
N ALA A 827 18.46 -2.29 21.20
CA ALA A 827 19.40 -1.28 21.71
C ALA A 827 20.58 -1.95 22.46
N LEU A 828 20.31 -2.93 23.31
CA LEU A 828 21.35 -3.68 24.03
C LEU A 828 22.28 -4.45 23.09
N ILE A 829 21.73 -5.11 22.05
CA ILE A 829 22.53 -5.76 21.01
C ILE A 829 23.41 -4.75 20.28
N GLY A 830 22.88 -3.58 19.94
CA GLY A 830 23.61 -2.50 19.30
C GLY A 830 24.75 -1.97 20.15
N LEU A 831 24.50 -1.64 21.41
CA LEU A 831 25.48 -1.14 22.35
C LEU A 831 26.58 -2.17 22.64
N ALA A 832 26.22 -3.43 22.89
CA ALA A 832 27.17 -4.52 23.10
C ALA A 832 28.02 -4.76 21.84
N GLY A 833 27.40 -4.72 20.67
CA GLY A 833 28.09 -4.84 19.37
C GLY A 833 29.10 -3.72 19.15
N LEU A 834 28.70 -2.47 19.42
CA LEU A 834 29.57 -1.29 19.32
C LEU A 834 30.75 -1.38 20.33
N GLY A 835 30.47 -1.74 21.59
CA GLY A 835 31.51 -1.89 22.61
C GLY A 835 32.56 -2.94 22.25
N MET A 836 32.15 -4.11 21.75
CA MET A 836 33.05 -5.16 21.28
C MET A 836 33.83 -4.73 20.04
N TRP A 837 33.23 -3.96 19.12
CA TRP A 837 33.91 -3.44 17.93
C TRP A 837 34.98 -2.41 18.33
N LEU A 838 34.67 -1.48 19.24
CA LEU A 838 35.60 -0.46 19.74
C LEU A 838 36.78 -1.12 20.48
N LYS A 839 36.53 -2.14 21.32
CA LYS A 839 37.56 -2.91 22.02
C LYS A 839 38.55 -3.54 21.04
N ARG A 840 38.05 -4.26 20.03
CA ARG A 840 38.86 -4.89 18.98
C ARG A 840 39.68 -3.87 18.19
N ARG A 841 39.09 -2.72 17.86
CA ARG A 841 39.80 -1.65 17.15
C ARG A 841 40.97 -1.10 17.95
N LYS A 842 40.83 -0.94 19.28
CA LYS A 842 41.91 -0.55 20.18
C LYS A 842 43.02 -1.59 20.27
N GLU A 843 42.65 -2.88 20.36
CA GLU A 843 43.59 -3.99 20.37
C GLU A 843 44.40 -4.06 19.07
N HIS A 844 43.79 -3.88 17.90
CA HIS A 844 44.49 -3.80 16.61
C HIS A 844 45.31 -2.53 16.40
N ALA A 845 45.04 -1.44 17.09
CA ALA A 845 45.82 -0.19 17.02
C ALA A 845 47.00 -0.23 18.02
N ALA A 846 46.96 -1.10 19.02
CA ALA A 846 48.03 -1.31 20.00
C ALA A 846 49.00 -2.46 19.64
N ALA A 847 48.61 -3.34 18.72
CA ALA A 847 49.44 -4.37 18.11
C ALA A 847 50.09 -3.87 16.81
#